data_fc81bc43459ff908ab560885f5bf821a
#
_entry.id   fc81bc43459ff908ab560885f5bf821a
#
_cell.length_a   1.000
_cell.length_b   1.000
_cell.length_c   1.000
_cell.angle_alpha   90.00
_cell.angle_beta   90.00
_cell.angle_gamma   90.00
#
_symmetry.space_group_name_H-M   'P 1'
#
loop_
_entity.id
_entity.type
_entity.pdbx_description
1 polymer ?
#
loop_
_entity_poly.entity_id
_entity_poly.type
_entity_poly.pdbx_seq_one_letter_code
_entity_poly.pdbx_strand_id
1 'polypeptide(L)'
;MGVEAGARIARARALVVLRVRSRALAVALLPAAVAVILLAGAAGDRLEGPVWEAARWVLTPVAVLVLLAAGGVALVVDRARPAVSPTVPIAEDAAPDLYRMVRDLADRLDVPAPSAIALTPDCDSWLEDRTHRTHRTHRAHGLPPADEHDDIAGGGKAGHRRHPVAPILVIGSPFLWWMRVGELRAVLAPVVAGTGPSAHPDIAAARRFVRGLDAAVAVSSEPRRDPVSRAVLAGVGWVARLLLRGCRQHAAEMERGVAAAAAERAQAVDYGLRIVAQEQVGLAYAGWDRLLTRVALPAWRMGRWPSRLDAGVVAALTELSRRDRLAEGFASRLGERPACDLLEEPGAVDEAASLLAARLFHGGPTGAGPDWSPVDWSEYPKEVVDRKWRLDAARLHRVLDTMGVRPVPGPASPATAAPTLSRVLDHLTETAALPGASPLPDTPWPTAHTGPEGNTPAPASPPAWRTGTGGTGGTGTTGATGTTGTTGATGATGTTAATAATGTTAATAHDEDLAGTTARSAALAAHLSAELAREEAAPAPALPQPTPAGPDPTAALWDDRALPLFPLQPPRTGRELLADHLTAMLCCAAMDTAGATPGLDWLDGPTLLVSGGERAADLAPKVLALIEDGDPAPLRAWLAELGIRPEKPVRLA
;
A
#
# COMPACT_ATOMS: atom_id res chain seq x y z
N MET A 1 -15.85 30.74 -0.64
CA MET A 1 -17.00 30.44 -1.54
C MET A 1 -18.04 29.72 -0.72
N GLY A 2 -19.34 30.08 -0.75
CA GLY A 2 -20.36 29.50 0.13
C GLY A 2 -20.64 28.01 -0.17
N VAL A 3 -21.08 27.26 0.84
CA VAL A 3 -21.48 25.82 0.77
C VAL A 3 -22.30 25.52 -0.47
N GLU A 4 -23.21 26.42 -0.81
CA GLU A 4 -24.04 26.32 -1.99
C GLU A 4 -23.26 26.45 -3.33
N ALA A 5 -22.12 27.13 -3.34
CA ALA A 5 -21.33 27.29 -4.57
C ALA A 5 -20.64 25.97 -4.94
N GLY A 6 -20.03 25.26 -3.97
CA GLY A 6 -19.44 23.95 -4.16
C GLY A 6 -20.47 22.93 -4.62
N ALA A 7 -21.61 22.86 -3.94
CA ALA A 7 -22.69 21.94 -4.28
C ALA A 7 -23.29 22.22 -5.68
N ARG A 8 -23.44 23.51 -6.07
CA ARG A 8 -23.91 23.88 -7.41
C ARG A 8 -22.92 23.49 -8.51
N ILE A 9 -21.61 23.68 -8.28
CA ILE A 9 -20.55 23.24 -9.20
C ILE A 9 -20.59 21.72 -9.35
N ALA A 10 -20.64 20.98 -8.24
CA ALA A 10 -20.73 19.52 -8.25
C ALA A 10 -21.93 19.04 -9.09
N ARG A 11 -23.12 19.62 -8.84
CA ARG A 11 -24.32 19.27 -9.60
C ARG A 11 -24.20 19.61 -11.08
N ALA A 12 -23.68 20.79 -11.43
CA ALA A 12 -23.47 21.18 -12.82
C ALA A 12 -22.56 20.18 -13.56
N ARG A 13 -21.49 19.72 -12.91
CA ARG A 13 -20.56 18.71 -13.48
C ARG A 13 -21.19 17.33 -13.55
N ALA A 14 -21.98 16.91 -12.56
CA ALA A 14 -22.77 15.69 -12.62
C ALA A 14 -23.70 15.68 -13.85
N LEU A 15 -24.40 16.78 -14.11
CA LEU A 15 -25.27 16.91 -15.29
C LEU A 15 -24.48 16.80 -16.60
N VAL A 16 -23.22 17.29 -16.66
CA VAL A 16 -22.39 17.10 -17.86
C VAL A 16 -22.03 15.62 -18.05
N VAL A 17 -21.67 14.90 -16.99
CA VAL A 17 -21.43 13.44 -17.05
C VAL A 17 -22.68 12.71 -17.55
N LEU A 18 -23.87 13.05 -17.05
CA LEU A 18 -25.12 12.46 -17.50
C LEU A 18 -25.47 12.84 -18.95
N ARG A 19 -25.08 14.04 -19.43
CA ARG A 19 -25.20 14.41 -20.85
C ARG A 19 -24.31 13.56 -21.76
N VAL A 20 -23.08 13.23 -21.30
CA VAL A 20 -22.20 12.28 -22.04
C VAL A 20 -22.92 10.95 -22.21
N ARG A 21 -23.52 10.41 -21.13
CA ARG A 21 -24.35 9.18 -21.18
C ARG A 21 -25.50 9.33 -22.18
N SER A 22 -26.26 10.43 -22.11
CA SER A 22 -27.42 10.66 -22.98
C SER A 22 -27.00 10.80 -24.45
N ARG A 23 -25.88 11.46 -24.72
CA ARG A 23 -25.32 11.59 -26.09
C ARG A 23 -24.87 10.24 -26.63
N ALA A 24 -24.21 9.42 -25.83
CA ALA A 24 -23.81 8.08 -26.23
C ALA A 24 -25.04 7.22 -26.60
N LEU A 25 -26.10 7.30 -25.79
CA LEU A 25 -27.36 6.62 -26.05
C LEU A 25 -28.04 7.16 -27.33
N ALA A 26 -28.06 8.46 -27.53
CA ALA A 26 -28.63 9.08 -28.74
C ALA A 26 -27.87 8.62 -30.01
N VAL A 27 -26.54 8.58 -29.97
CA VAL A 27 -25.71 8.08 -31.10
C VAL A 27 -26.00 6.60 -31.36
N ALA A 28 -26.15 5.79 -30.32
CA ALA A 28 -26.48 4.37 -30.47
C ALA A 28 -27.89 4.12 -31.03
N LEU A 29 -28.85 5.01 -30.73
CA LEU A 29 -30.23 4.92 -31.24
C LEU A 29 -30.42 5.52 -32.64
N LEU A 30 -29.48 6.35 -33.10
CA LEU A 30 -29.61 7.05 -34.39
C LEU A 30 -29.82 6.11 -35.60
N PRO A 31 -29.07 5.02 -35.79
CA PRO A 31 -29.31 4.07 -36.88
C PRO A 31 -30.72 3.46 -36.82
N ALA A 32 -31.21 3.19 -35.61
CA ALA A 32 -32.56 2.62 -35.44
C ALA A 32 -33.65 3.64 -35.82
N ALA A 33 -33.48 4.90 -35.43
CA ALA A 33 -34.40 5.98 -35.78
C ALA A 33 -34.45 6.14 -37.32
N VAL A 34 -33.29 6.14 -37.98
CA VAL A 34 -33.21 6.23 -39.44
C VAL A 34 -33.90 4.99 -40.12
N ALA A 35 -33.65 3.79 -39.61
CA ALA A 35 -34.29 2.59 -40.09
C ALA A 35 -35.83 2.63 -39.99
N VAL A 36 -36.35 3.12 -38.85
CA VAL A 36 -37.79 3.29 -38.62
C VAL A 36 -38.39 4.33 -39.61
N ILE A 37 -37.69 5.43 -39.83
CA ILE A 37 -38.16 6.44 -40.83
C ILE A 37 -38.22 5.86 -42.23
N LEU A 38 -37.20 5.10 -42.63
CA LEU A 38 -37.19 4.43 -43.95
C LEU A 38 -38.27 3.36 -44.08
N LEU A 39 -38.55 2.59 -43.04
CA LEU A 39 -39.60 1.59 -43.00
C LEU A 39 -41.00 2.26 -43.05
N ALA A 40 -41.21 3.33 -42.28
CA ALA A 40 -42.46 4.07 -42.27
C ALA A 40 -42.71 4.79 -43.61
N GLY A 41 -41.64 5.35 -44.20
CA GLY A 41 -41.72 5.99 -45.54
C GLY A 41 -42.07 5.03 -46.66
N ALA A 42 -41.58 3.77 -46.54
CA ALA A 42 -41.94 2.69 -47.47
C ALA A 42 -43.39 2.23 -47.32
N ALA A 43 -43.87 2.12 -46.07
CA ALA A 43 -45.26 1.73 -45.79
C ALA A 43 -46.27 2.79 -46.24
N GLY A 44 -45.84 4.05 -46.42
CA GLY A 44 -46.64 5.15 -46.90
C GLY A 44 -46.45 5.52 -48.37
N ASP A 45 -45.82 4.65 -49.17
CA ASP A 45 -45.53 4.81 -50.60
C ASP A 45 -44.81 6.11 -50.98
N ARG A 46 -44.11 6.74 -49.99
CA ARG A 46 -43.38 8.00 -50.17
C ARG A 46 -41.90 7.80 -50.54
N LEU A 47 -41.34 6.63 -50.31
CA LEU A 47 -39.94 6.31 -50.56
C LEU A 47 -39.86 5.02 -51.43
N GLU A 48 -40.21 5.17 -52.71
CA GLU A 48 -40.16 4.12 -53.73
C GLU A 48 -38.88 4.23 -54.56
N GLY A 49 -38.37 3.05 -55.01
CA GLY A 49 -37.22 2.96 -55.91
C GLY A 49 -36.04 2.13 -55.34
N PRO A 50 -35.16 1.65 -56.25
CA PRO A 50 -34.12 0.69 -55.89
C PRO A 50 -33.10 1.23 -54.87
N VAL A 51 -32.87 2.53 -54.84
CA VAL A 51 -31.94 3.17 -53.87
C VAL A 51 -32.48 3.10 -52.44
N TRP A 52 -33.80 3.33 -52.28
CA TRP A 52 -34.44 3.27 -50.96
C TRP A 52 -34.60 1.83 -50.45
N GLU A 53 -34.82 0.88 -51.36
CA GLU A 53 -34.82 -0.55 -51.03
C GLU A 53 -33.43 -1.01 -50.57
N ALA A 54 -32.38 -0.67 -51.30
CA ALA A 54 -31.00 -0.96 -50.88
C ALA A 54 -30.66 -0.31 -49.54
N ALA A 55 -31.06 0.95 -49.32
CA ALA A 55 -30.86 1.64 -48.05
C ALA A 55 -31.54 0.91 -46.88
N ARG A 56 -32.78 0.42 -47.04
CA ARG A 56 -33.50 -0.36 -46.02
C ARG A 56 -32.81 -1.68 -45.72
N TRP A 57 -32.40 -2.42 -46.78
CA TRP A 57 -31.72 -3.70 -46.60
C TRP A 57 -30.36 -3.58 -45.89
N VAL A 58 -29.67 -2.45 -46.01
CA VAL A 58 -28.39 -2.21 -45.33
C VAL A 58 -28.59 -1.61 -43.95
N LEU A 59 -29.43 -0.58 -43.82
CA LEU A 59 -29.56 0.17 -42.54
C LEU A 59 -30.34 -0.59 -41.48
N THR A 60 -31.29 -1.47 -41.87
CA THR A 60 -32.06 -2.22 -40.85
C THR A 60 -31.18 -3.25 -40.10
N PRO A 61 -30.39 -4.11 -40.75
CA PRO A 61 -29.50 -5.00 -40.00
C PRO A 61 -28.41 -4.26 -39.26
N VAL A 62 -27.88 -3.15 -39.79
CA VAL A 62 -26.93 -2.29 -39.06
C VAL A 62 -27.57 -1.72 -37.80
N ALA A 63 -28.80 -1.23 -37.89
CA ALA A 63 -29.54 -0.71 -36.72
C ALA A 63 -29.77 -1.77 -35.66
N VAL A 64 -30.18 -2.98 -36.06
CA VAL A 64 -30.36 -4.11 -35.16
C VAL A 64 -29.03 -4.47 -34.48
N LEU A 65 -27.94 -4.57 -35.24
CA LEU A 65 -26.60 -4.88 -34.69
C LEU A 65 -26.14 -3.83 -33.67
N VAL A 66 -26.29 -2.54 -33.99
CA VAL A 66 -25.92 -1.44 -33.08
C VAL A 66 -26.77 -1.43 -31.82
N LEU A 67 -28.09 -1.70 -31.93
CA LEU A 67 -28.98 -1.82 -30.78
C LEU A 67 -28.61 -3.01 -29.89
N LEU A 68 -28.31 -4.16 -30.46
CA LEU A 68 -27.86 -5.34 -29.72
C LEU A 68 -26.52 -5.08 -29.03
N ALA A 69 -25.58 -4.42 -29.73
CA ALA A 69 -24.31 -4.03 -29.14
C ALA A 69 -24.48 -3.01 -27.99
N ALA A 70 -25.31 -1.97 -28.18
CA ALA A 70 -25.61 -0.99 -27.15
C ALA A 70 -26.33 -1.62 -25.94
N GLY A 71 -27.29 -2.52 -26.20
CA GLY A 71 -27.97 -3.29 -25.16
C GLY A 71 -27.00 -4.21 -24.40
N GLY A 72 -26.07 -4.85 -25.11
CA GLY A 72 -25.00 -5.65 -24.51
C GLY A 72 -24.08 -4.82 -23.62
N VAL A 73 -23.63 -3.65 -24.09
CA VAL A 73 -22.82 -2.72 -23.28
C VAL A 73 -23.59 -2.27 -22.06
N ALA A 74 -24.85 -1.83 -22.21
CA ALA A 74 -25.69 -1.39 -21.10
C ALA A 74 -25.90 -2.50 -20.06
N LEU A 75 -26.13 -3.74 -20.52
CA LEU A 75 -26.30 -4.90 -19.67
C LEU A 75 -25.01 -5.24 -18.89
N VAL A 76 -23.85 -5.17 -19.56
CA VAL A 76 -22.56 -5.39 -18.88
C VAL A 76 -22.31 -4.31 -17.85
N VAL A 77 -22.53 -3.04 -18.18
CA VAL A 77 -22.38 -1.90 -17.25
C VAL A 77 -23.33 -2.01 -16.05
N ASP A 78 -24.57 -2.46 -16.27
CA ASP A 78 -25.56 -2.61 -15.19
C ASP A 78 -25.27 -3.83 -14.29
N ARG A 79 -24.77 -4.92 -14.89
CA ARG A 79 -24.41 -6.14 -14.17
C ARG A 79 -23.01 -6.15 -13.58
N ALA A 80 -22.09 -5.35 -14.12
CA ALA A 80 -20.75 -5.23 -13.60
C ALA A 80 -20.79 -4.67 -12.18
N ARG A 81 -20.18 -5.42 -11.26
CA ARG A 81 -20.11 -5.00 -9.86
C ARG A 81 -18.87 -4.16 -9.67
N PRO A 82 -19.01 -2.91 -9.19
CA PRO A 82 -17.84 -2.12 -8.80
C PRO A 82 -17.03 -2.88 -7.74
N ALA A 83 -15.72 -2.79 -7.83
CA ALA A 83 -14.85 -3.26 -6.77
C ALA A 83 -15.23 -2.51 -5.48
N VAL A 84 -15.42 -3.24 -4.40
CA VAL A 84 -15.72 -2.71 -3.08
C VAL A 84 -14.45 -2.85 -2.27
N SER A 85 -14.03 -1.79 -1.59
CA SER A 85 -12.87 -1.86 -0.69
C SER A 85 -13.15 -2.87 0.42
N PRO A 86 -12.23 -3.80 0.68
CA PRO A 86 -12.38 -4.72 1.80
C PRO A 86 -12.35 -3.94 3.10
N THR A 87 -13.34 -4.17 3.96
CA THR A 87 -13.50 -3.47 5.23
C THR A 87 -14.11 -4.40 6.25
N VAL A 88 -13.87 -4.14 7.54
CA VAL A 88 -14.52 -4.78 8.66
C VAL A 88 -15.82 -4.04 8.96
N PRO A 89 -17.00 -4.61 8.75
CA PRO A 89 -18.26 -3.97 9.11
C PRO A 89 -18.41 -3.92 10.64
N ILE A 90 -18.84 -2.78 11.15
CA ILE A 90 -19.16 -2.59 12.56
C ILE A 90 -20.69 -2.55 12.70
N ALA A 91 -21.24 -3.47 13.47
CA ALA A 91 -22.66 -3.47 13.78
C ALA A 91 -22.99 -2.37 14.80
N GLU A 92 -24.22 -1.87 14.80
CA GLU A 92 -24.61 -0.78 15.71
C GLU A 92 -24.59 -1.21 17.18
N ASP A 93 -24.94 -2.46 17.47
CA ASP A 93 -24.87 -3.07 18.79
C ASP A 93 -23.43 -3.25 19.30
N ALA A 94 -22.45 -3.42 18.39
CA ALA A 94 -21.04 -3.52 18.73
C ALA A 94 -20.37 -2.15 18.98
N ALA A 95 -21.00 -1.04 18.57
CA ALA A 95 -20.44 0.32 18.74
C ALA A 95 -21.54 1.40 18.84
N PRO A 96 -22.48 1.32 19.80
CA PRO A 96 -23.62 2.24 19.90
C PRO A 96 -23.18 3.69 20.11
N ASP A 97 -22.11 3.92 20.86
CA ASP A 97 -21.57 5.24 21.13
C ASP A 97 -20.94 5.87 19.87
N LEU A 98 -20.28 5.07 19.04
CA LEU A 98 -19.71 5.51 17.76
C LEU A 98 -20.83 5.94 16.79
N TYR A 99 -21.88 5.13 16.69
CA TYR A 99 -23.04 5.45 15.85
C TYR A 99 -23.76 6.70 16.35
N ARG A 100 -23.92 6.86 17.68
CA ARG A 100 -24.50 8.07 18.28
C ARG A 100 -23.66 9.30 17.96
N MET A 101 -22.33 9.22 18.14
CA MET A 101 -21.41 10.32 17.81
C MET A 101 -21.52 10.74 16.34
N VAL A 102 -21.59 9.78 15.41
CA VAL A 102 -21.70 10.06 13.97
C VAL A 102 -23.07 10.67 13.63
N ARG A 103 -24.16 10.22 14.26
CA ARG A 103 -25.49 10.84 14.08
C ARG A 103 -25.52 12.28 14.62
N ASP A 104 -25.03 12.50 15.84
CA ASP A 104 -24.93 13.83 16.43
C ASP A 104 -24.09 14.78 15.54
N LEU A 105 -23.04 14.23 14.92
CA LEU A 105 -22.22 15.00 13.97
C LEU A 105 -23.01 15.33 12.71
N ALA A 106 -23.72 14.39 12.13
CA ALA A 106 -24.56 14.58 10.96
C ALA A 106 -25.66 15.63 11.20
N ASP A 107 -26.33 15.56 12.37
CA ASP A 107 -27.35 16.53 12.79
C ASP A 107 -26.76 17.94 12.94
N ARG A 108 -25.58 18.08 13.54
CA ARG A 108 -24.90 19.39 13.67
C ARG A 108 -24.48 19.98 12.33
N LEU A 109 -24.16 19.13 11.35
CA LEU A 109 -23.77 19.53 10.02
C LEU A 109 -24.97 19.70 9.06
N ASP A 110 -26.20 19.44 9.54
CA ASP A 110 -27.42 19.44 8.74
C ASP A 110 -27.30 18.60 7.46
N VAL A 111 -26.87 17.32 7.66
CA VAL A 111 -26.71 16.33 6.58
C VAL A 111 -27.29 14.99 6.95
N PRO A 112 -27.70 14.15 5.98
CA PRO A 112 -28.14 12.78 6.27
C PRO A 112 -27.01 11.96 6.93
N ALA A 113 -27.36 11.21 7.98
CA ALA A 113 -26.42 10.30 8.61
C ALA A 113 -26.04 9.14 7.65
N PRO A 114 -24.81 8.62 7.74
CA PRO A 114 -24.41 7.39 7.04
C PRO A 114 -25.30 6.20 7.46
N SER A 115 -25.52 5.24 6.55
CA SER A 115 -26.37 4.06 6.80
C SER A 115 -25.70 2.99 7.66
N ALA A 116 -24.36 2.91 7.63
CA ALA A 116 -23.56 1.96 8.39
C ALA A 116 -22.14 2.50 8.56
N ILE A 117 -21.37 1.87 9.46
CA ILE A 117 -19.97 2.16 9.71
C ILE A 117 -19.15 0.90 9.42
N ALA A 118 -17.99 1.07 8.81
CA ALA A 118 -17.02 0.01 8.58
C ALA A 118 -15.60 0.53 8.82
N LEU A 119 -14.65 -0.37 9.12
CA LEU A 119 -13.25 -0.02 9.34
C LEU A 119 -12.39 -0.49 8.19
N THR A 120 -11.37 0.29 7.91
CA THR A 120 -10.24 -0.08 7.05
C THR A 120 -8.95 -0.06 7.87
N PRO A 121 -7.98 -0.94 7.60
CA PRO A 121 -6.67 -0.88 8.25
C PRO A 121 -5.76 0.19 7.64
N ASP A 122 -6.29 1.18 6.95
CA ASP A 122 -5.56 2.31 6.38
C ASP A 122 -5.84 3.59 7.16
N CYS A 123 -4.93 4.56 7.12
CA CYS A 123 -5.08 5.87 7.75
C CYS A 123 -5.90 6.83 6.87
N ASP A 124 -7.06 6.39 6.39
CA ASP A 124 -7.97 7.20 5.59
C ASP A 124 -9.43 6.97 6.01
N SER A 125 -10.30 7.92 5.67
CA SER A 125 -11.72 7.80 5.93
C SER A 125 -12.52 8.37 4.78
N TRP A 126 -13.52 7.62 4.30
CA TRP A 126 -14.34 8.03 3.15
C TRP A 126 -15.77 7.52 3.23
N LEU A 127 -16.61 7.99 2.32
CA LEU A 127 -17.96 7.50 2.12
C LEU A 127 -18.00 6.50 0.97
N GLU A 128 -18.47 5.28 1.23
CA GLU A 128 -18.64 4.25 0.22
C GLU A 128 -20.12 4.00 -0.05
N ASP A 129 -20.47 4.00 -1.34
CA ASP A 129 -21.84 3.75 -1.79
C ASP A 129 -22.01 2.28 -2.17
N ARG A 130 -22.63 1.48 -1.30
CA ARG A 130 -22.84 0.03 -1.46
C ARG A 130 -24.26 -0.34 -1.89
N THR A 131 -24.91 0.45 -2.68
CA THR A 131 -26.33 0.31 -3.07
C THR A 131 -26.76 -1.07 -3.59
N HIS A 132 -25.82 -1.98 -3.89
CA HIS A 132 -26.12 -3.30 -4.44
C HIS A 132 -26.05 -4.47 -3.44
N ARG A 133 -25.59 -4.28 -2.22
CA ARG A 133 -25.27 -5.39 -1.30
C ARG A 133 -26.31 -5.70 -0.24
N THR A 134 -27.14 -4.75 0.16
CA THR A 134 -28.07 -4.88 1.30
C THR A 134 -29.17 -5.91 1.12
N HIS A 135 -29.59 -6.20 -0.11
CA HIS A 135 -30.69 -7.15 -0.35
C HIS A 135 -30.29 -8.64 -0.27
N ARG A 136 -29.01 -8.98 -0.29
CA ARG A 136 -28.59 -10.39 -0.31
C ARG A 136 -28.03 -10.88 1.02
N THR A 137 -27.41 -10.01 1.83
CA THR A 137 -26.85 -10.35 3.14
C THR A 137 -27.93 -10.59 4.19
N HIS A 138 -29.03 -9.84 4.17
CA HIS A 138 -30.18 -10.09 5.05
C HIS A 138 -30.85 -11.46 4.79
N ARG A 139 -30.78 -11.98 3.56
CA ARG A 139 -31.32 -13.30 3.22
C ARG A 139 -30.38 -14.46 3.59
N ALA A 140 -29.07 -14.21 3.70
CA ALA A 140 -28.06 -15.23 4.00
C ALA A 140 -27.91 -15.49 5.51
N HIS A 141 -28.27 -14.53 6.37
CA HIS A 141 -28.11 -14.65 7.82
C HIS A 141 -29.42 -14.95 8.59
N GLY A 142 -30.52 -15.25 7.89
CA GLY A 142 -31.75 -15.69 8.56
C GLY A 142 -32.37 -14.69 9.56
N LEU A 143 -31.93 -13.41 9.51
CA LEU A 143 -32.56 -12.37 10.33
C LEU A 143 -33.93 -12.02 9.74
N PRO A 144 -34.97 -12.00 10.56
CA PRO A 144 -36.29 -11.57 10.12
C PRO A 144 -36.22 -10.13 9.61
N PRO A 145 -37.02 -9.78 8.59
CA PRO A 145 -37.11 -8.40 8.15
C PRO A 145 -37.61 -7.57 9.35
N ALA A 146 -36.87 -6.50 9.67
CA ALA A 146 -37.30 -5.53 10.67
C ALA A 146 -38.69 -5.02 10.28
N ASP A 147 -39.59 -5.11 11.19
CA ASP A 147 -41.04 -4.86 11.18
C ASP A 147 -41.53 -3.89 10.11
N GLU A 148 -42.21 -4.44 9.09
CA GLU A 148 -43.25 -3.74 8.38
C GLU A 148 -44.45 -3.57 9.35
N HIS A 149 -44.45 -2.50 10.12
CA HIS A 149 -45.68 -2.02 10.72
C HIS A 149 -46.47 -1.27 9.66
N ASP A 150 -47.48 -1.99 9.19
CA ASP A 150 -48.83 -1.61 8.86
C ASP A 150 -49.09 -0.13 8.52
N ASP A 151 -49.22 0.14 7.24
CA ASP A 151 -50.16 1.17 6.77
C ASP A 151 -51.11 0.56 5.75
N ILE A 152 -52.21 0.02 6.27
CA ILE A 152 -53.42 -0.30 5.50
C ILE A 152 -54.15 1.01 5.26
N ALA A 153 -53.96 1.64 4.13
CA ALA A 153 -54.98 2.44 3.43
C ALA A 153 -54.46 2.99 2.10
N GLY A 154 -55.15 2.70 1.01
CA GLY A 154 -55.16 3.52 -0.19
C GLY A 154 -54.42 2.96 -1.40
N GLY A 155 -55.17 2.23 -2.24
CA GLY A 155 -54.74 1.82 -3.57
C GLY A 155 -54.25 2.98 -4.46
N GLY A 156 -53.02 2.93 -4.86
CA GLY A 156 -52.42 3.74 -5.88
C GLY A 156 -51.12 3.07 -6.35
N LYS A 157 -51.08 2.59 -7.58
CA LYS A 157 -49.86 2.13 -8.24
C LYS A 157 -48.88 3.32 -8.46
N ALA A 158 -48.33 3.85 -7.39
CA ALA A 158 -47.21 4.77 -7.41
C ALA A 158 -45.94 3.91 -7.40
N GLY A 159 -45.15 3.96 -8.47
CA GLY A 159 -43.86 3.28 -8.55
C GLY A 159 -43.03 3.67 -7.33
N HIS A 160 -42.65 2.67 -6.52
CA HIS A 160 -41.78 2.82 -5.37
C HIS A 160 -40.49 3.53 -5.84
N ARG A 161 -40.43 4.84 -5.63
CA ARG A 161 -39.16 5.59 -5.68
C ARG A 161 -38.32 5.02 -4.54
N ARG A 162 -37.43 4.08 -4.89
CA ARG A 162 -36.41 3.60 -3.96
C ARG A 162 -35.63 4.82 -3.48
N HIS A 163 -35.79 5.17 -2.21
CA HIS A 163 -34.93 6.16 -1.59
C HIS A 163 -33.48 5.71 -1.76
N PRO A 164 -32.57 6.60 -2.20
CA PRO A 164 -31.16 6.26 -2.27
C PRO A 164 -30.72 5.87 -0.85
N VAL A 165 -30.23 4.66 -0.68
CA VAL A 165 -29.64 4.20 0.58
C VAL A 165 -28.46 5.11 0.87
N ALA A 166 -28.38 5.67 2.08
CA ALA A 166 -27.29 6.53 2.50
C ALA A 166 -25.95 5.77 2.41
N PRO A 167 -24.84 6.45 2.09
CA PRO A 167 -23.54 5.80 1.97
C PRO A 167 -23.05 5.22 3.31
N ILE A 168 -22.14 4.26 3.26
CA ILE A 168 -21.45 3.70 4.42
C ILE A 168 -20.26 4.58 4.73
N LEU A 169 -20.05 4.91 6.01
CA LEU A 169 -18.86 5.59 6.49
C LEU A 169 -17.76 4.56 6.75
N VAL A 170 -16.65 4.66 6.01
CA VAL A 170 -15.45 3.87 6.25
C VAL A 170 -14.47 4.72 7.05
N ILE A 171 -13.99 4.19 8.17
CA ILE A 171 -13.07 4.87 9.10
C ILE A 171 -11.76 4.09 9.15
N GLY A 172 -10.64 4.80 9.12
CA GLY A 172 -9.32 4.22 9.37
C GLY A 172 -9.18 3.69 10.79
N SER A 173 -8.89 2.40 10.96
CA SER A 173 -8.72 1.80 12.29
C SER A 173 -7.64 2.49 13.13
N PRO A 174 -6.49 2.96 12.57
CA PRO A 174 -5.49 3.68 13.35
C PRO A 174 -6.04 4.94 14.04
N PHE A 175 -7.05 5.58 13.47
CA PHE A 175 -7.67 6.75 14.09
C PHE A 175 -8.43 6.40 15.37
N LEU A 176 -9.08 5.22 15.44
CA LEU A 176 -9.75 4.76 16.65
C LEU A 176 -8.77 4.46 17.78
N TRP A 177 -7.59 3.94 17.45
CA TRP A 177 -6.58 3.57 18.46
C TRP A 177 -5.76 4.75 18.97
N TRP A 178 -5.53 5.73 18.12
CA TRP A 178 -4.68 6.87 18.45
C TRP A 178 -5.44 8.11 18.92
N MET A 179 -6.57 8.45 18.29
CA MET A 179 -7.26 9.72 18.49
C MET A 179 -8.15 9.73 19.74
N ARG A 180 -8.43 10.92 20.21
CA ARG A 180 -9.49 11.17 21.18
C ARG A 180 -10.83 11.36 20.46
N VAL A 181 -11.94 11.17 21.17
CA VAL A 181 -13.30 11.28 20.60
C VAL A 181 -13.52 12.64 19.93
N GLY A 182 -13.01 13.74 20.53
CA GLY A 182 -13.11 15.07 19.94
C GLY A 182 -12.34 15.22 18.62
N GLU A 183 -11.13 14.66 18.55
CA GLU A 183 -10.28 14.66 17.37
C GLU A 183 -10.85 13.78 16.26
N LEU A 184 -11.30 12.57 16.59
CA LEU A 184 -11.98 11.69 15.65
C LEU A 184 -13.21 12.39 15.05
N ARG A 185 -14.02 13.06 15.86
CA ARG A 185 -15.16 13.86 15.40
C ARG A 185 -14.71 14.94 14.39
N ALA A 186 -13.60 15.63 14.67
CA ALA A 186 -13.08 16.67 13.80
C ALA A 186 -12.55 16.12 12.46
N VAL A 187 -11.89 14.95 12.48
CA VAL A 187 -11.41 14.25 11.27
C VAL A 187 -12.59 13.75 10.43
N LEU A 188 -13.63 13.21 11.07
CA LEU A 188 -14.80 12.69 10.37
C LEU A 188 -15.75 13.78 9.88
N ALA A 189 -15.68 15.00 10.41
CA ALA A 189 -16.59 16.08 10.03
C ALA A 189 -16.65 16.36 8.52
N PRO A 190 -15.54 16.52 7.78
CA PRO A 190 -15.57 16.72 6.33
C PRO A 190 -16.09 15.49 5.59
N VAL A 191 -15.83 14.27 6.09
CA VAL A 191 -16.32 13.03 5.47
C VAL A 191 -17.84 12.93 5.63
N VAL A 192 -18.36 13.09 6.85
CA VAL A 192 -19.81 13.06 7.14
C VAL A 192 -20.52 14.21 6.41
N ALA A 193 -19.95 15.41 6.37
CA ALA A 193 -20.53 16.54 5.61
C ALA A 193 -20.70 16.21 4.12
N GLY A 194 -19.89 15.30 3.59
CA GLY A 194 -19.98 14.82 2.21
C GLY A 194 -21.25 14.03 1.90
N THR A 195 -21.99 13.53 2.90
CA THR A 195 -23.27 12.83 2.70
C THR A 195 -24.32 13.76 2.11
N GLY A 196 -24.34 15.04 2.49
CA GLY A 196 -25.29 16.03 1.99
C GLY A 196 -25.24 16.20 0.46
N PRO A 197 -24.11 16.64 -0.12
CA PRO A 197 -23.96 16.71 -1.58
C PRO A 197 -24.11 15.35 -2.27
N SER A 198 -23.67 14.26 -1.63
CA SER A 198 -23.75 12.89 -2.19
C SER A 198 -25.18 12.37 -2.28
N ALA A 199 -26.09 12.82 -1.42
CA ALA A 199 -27.51 12.47 -1.47
C ALA A 199 -28.24 13.06 -2.69
N HIS A 200 -27.63 14.03 -3.40
CA HIS A 200 -28.26 14.62 -4.57
C HIS A 200 -28.38 13.59 -5.71
N PRO A 201 -29.59 13.39 -6.29
CA PRO A 201 -29.86 12.32 -7.24
C PRO A 201 -28.97 12.39 -8.50
N ASP A 202 -28.67 13.59 -8.98
CA ASP A 202 -27.82 13.77 -10.18
C ASP A 202 -26.37 13.34 -9.90
N ILE A 203 -25.83 13.67 -8.71
CA ILE A 203 -24.48 13.29 -8.30
C ILE A 203 -24.40 11.77 -8.09
N ALA A 204 -25.38 11.20 -7.40
CA ALA A 204 -25.46 9.74 -7.19
C ALA A 204 -25.59 8.98 -8.54
N ALA A 205 -26.39 9.49 -9.48
CA ALA A 205 -26.53 8.90 -10.81
C ALA A 205 -25.24 9.00 -11.63
N ALA A 206 -24.53 10.13 -11.57
CA ALA A 206 -23.25 10.32 -12.25
C ALA A 206 -22.17 9.38 -11.68
N ARG A 207 -22.04 9.28 -10.36
CA ARG A 207 -21.12 8.34 -9.68
C ARG A 207 -21.42 6.89 -10.07
N ARG A 208 -22.69 6.49 -10.04
CA ARG A 208 -23.11 5.13 -10.43
C ARG A 208 -22.75 4.82 -11.87
N PHE A 209 -22.93 5.78 -12.77
CA PHE A 209 -22.57 5.61 -14.18
C PHE A 209 -21.06 5.44 -14.36
N VAL A 210 -20.23 6.29 -13.75
CA VAL A 210 -18.76 6.19 -13.84
C VAL A 210 -18.26 4.87 -13.25
N ARG A 211 -18.72 4.50 -12.06
CA ARG A 211 -18.35 3.22 -11.42
C ARG A 211 -18.79 2.00 -12.25
N GLY A 212 -19.96 2.05 -12.87
CA GLY A 212 -20.42 0.99 -13.77
C GLY A 212 -19.52 0.84 -15.00
N LEU A 213 -19.01 1.95 -15.55
CA LEU A 213 -18.05 1.93 -16.64
C LEU A 213 -16.70 1.33 -16.21
N ASP A 214 -16.19 1.72 -15.04
CA ASP A 214 -14.94 1.17 -14.49
C ASP A 214 -15.05 -0.33 -14.25
N ALA A 215 -16.15 -0.77 -13.67
CA ALA A 215 -16.44 -2.20 -13.46
C ALA A 215 -16.55 -2.96 -14.80
N ALA A 216 -17.15 -2.36 -15.82
CA ALA A 216 -17.22 -2.97 -17.16
C ALA A 216 -15.83 -3.09 -17.80
N VAL A 217 -14.93 -2.13 -17.58
CA VAL A 217 -13.53 -2.23 -18.01
C VAL A 217 -12.83 -3.37 -17.28
N ALA A 218 -12.99 -3.50 -15.96
CA ALA A 218 -12.41 -4.57 -15.16
C ALA A 218 -12.87 -5.95 -15.67
N VAL A 219 -14.19 -6.16 -15.82
CA VAL A 219 -14.78 -7.40 -16.38
C VAL A 219 -14.27 -7.70 -17.78
N SER A 220 -14.07 -6.67 -18.61
CA SER A 220 -13.56 -6.87 -19.98
C SER A 220 -12.08 -7.26 -20.06
N SER A 221 -11.33 -7.02 -18.98
CA SER A 221 -9.88 -7.29 -18.91
C SER A 221 -9.55 -8.67 -18.31
N GLU A 222 -10.53 -9.44 -17.88
CA GLU A 222 -10.37 -10.72 -17.20
C GLU A 222 -9.78 -11.79 -18.13
N PRO A 223 -8.65 -12.46 -17.78
CA PRO A 223 -7.89 -13.31 -18.71
C PRO A 223 -8.52 -14.68 -19.01
N ARG A 224 -9.47 -15.15 -18.22
CA ARG A 224 -10.04 -16.51 -18.25
C ARG A 224 -11.29 -16.67 -19.12
N ARG A 225 -11.31 -16.13 -20.35
CA ARG A 225 -12.50 -16.25 -21.20
C ARG A 225 -12.17 -16.92 -22.53
N ASP A 226 -13.16 -17.61 -23.11
CA ASP A 226 -13.10 -18.13 -24.45
C ASP A 226 -12.85 -17.00 -25.49
N PRO A 227 -12.28 -17.31 -26.68
CA PRO A 227 -11.86 -16.30 -27.64
C PRO A 227 -13.01 -15.43 -28.16
N VAL A 228 -14.22 -15.97 -28.27
CA VAL A 228 -15.39 -15.23 -28.77
C VAL A 228 -15.86 -14.22 -27.73
N SER A 229 -16.08 -14.65 -26.50
CA SER A 229 -16.47 -13.74 -25.41
C SER A 229 -15.41 -12.69 -25.13
N ARG A 230 -14.13 -13.03 -25.30
CA ARG A 230 -13.01 -12.07 -25.19
C ARG A 230 -13.11 -10.98 -26.26
N ALA A 231 -13.37 -11.32 -27.54
CA ALA A 231 -13.52 -10.34 -28.60
C ALA A 231 -14.72 -9.41 -28.38
N VAL A 232 -15.87 -9.96 -27.96
CA VAL A 232 -17.08 -9.16 -27.63
C VAL A 232 -16.80 -8.22 -26.46
N LEU A 233 -16.22 -8.74 -25.39
CA LEU A 233 -15.91 -7.94 -24.19
C LEU A 233 -14.81 -6.91 -24.44
N ALA A 234 -13.85 -7.19 -25.33
CA ALA A 234 -12.87 -6.18 -25.76
C ALA A 234 -13.55 -4.97 -26.42
N GLY A 235 -14.59 -5.20 -27.23
CA GLY A 235 -15.43 -4.14 -27.78
C GLY A 235 -16.15 -3.34 -26.68
N VAL A 236 -16.76 -4.03 -25.71
CA VAL A 236 -17.41 -3.40 -24.55
C VAL A 236 -16.41 -2.57 -23.75
N GLY A 237 -15.24 -3.13 -23.47
CA GLY A 237 -14.16 -2.43 -22.75
C GLY A 237 -13.63 -1.22 -23.51
N TRP A 238 -13.55 -1.27 -24.83
CA TRP A 238 -13.17 -0.12 -25.65
C TRP A 238 -14.20 1.01 -25.54
N VAL A 239 -15.49 0.72 -25.67
CA VAL A 239 -16.58 1.71 -25.51
C VAL A 239 -16.57 2.27 -24.09
N ALA A 240 -16.46 1.43 -23.08
CA ALA A 240 -16.40 1.88 -21.67
C ALA A 240 -15.22 2.82 -21.42
N ARG A 241 -14.01 2.50 -21.91
CA ARG A 241 -12.84 3.39 -21.81
C ARG A 241 -13.02 4.70 -22.57
N LEU A 242 -13.68 4.68 -23.73
CA LEU A 242 -13.98 5.90 -24.48
C LEU A 242 -14.91 6.84 -23.68
N LEU A 243 -15.97 6.28 -23.11
CA LEU A 243 -16.92 7.02 -22.28
C LEU A 243 -16.26 7.54 -20.98
N LEU A 244 -15.41 6.73 -20.34
CA LEU A 244 -14.64 7.14 -19.17
C LEU A 244 -13.72 8.31 -19.47
N ARG A 245 -13.01 8.31 -20.61
CA ARG A 245 -12.18 9.44 -21.03
C ARG A 245 -13.01 10.72 -21.16
N GLY A 246 -14.22 10.61 -21.73
CA GLY A 246 -15.15 11.75 -21.85
C GLY A 246 -15.72 12.24 -20.51
N CYS A 247 -15.81 11.37 -19.50
CA CYS A 247 -16.34 11.70 -18.17
C CYS A 247 -15.25 12.13 -17.17
N ARG A 248 -13.99 11.71 -17.34
CA ARG A 248 -12.93 11.78 -16.32
C ARG A 248 -12.74 13.18 -15.73
N GLN A 249 -12.60 14.19 -16.59
CA GLN A 249 -12.41 15.56 -16.11
C GLN A 249 -13.64 16.07 -15.34
N HIS A 250 -14.84 15.83 -15.86
CA HIS A 250 -16.08 16.30 -15.24
C HIS A 250 -16.38 15.54 -13.94
N ALA A 251 -16.07 14.25 -13.87
CA ALA A 251 -16.18 13.47 -12.64
C ALA A 251 -15.21 14.00 -11.58
N ALA A 252 -13.94 14.26 -11.93
CA ALA A 252 -12.97 14.83 -11.00
C ALA A 252 -13.38 16.23 -10.49
N GLU A 253 -13.95 17.07 -11.35
CA GLU A 253 -14.46 18.40 -10.96
C GLU A 253 -15.73 18.31 -10.10
N MET A 254 -16.58 17.31 -10.36
CA MET A 254 -17.73 17.01 -9.53
C MET A 254 -17.30 16.64 -8.11
N GLU A 255 -16.34 15.71 -7.97
CA GLU A 255 -15.82 15.28 -6.66
C GLU A 255 -15.11 16.41 -5.92
N ARG A 256 -14.34 17.24 -6.62
CA ARG A 256 -13.76 18.45 -6.01
C ARG A 256 -14.84 19.42 -5.50
N GLY A 257 -15.94 19.58 -6.22
CA GLY A 257 -17.07 20.39 -5.78
C GLY A 257 -17.78 19.81 -4.54
N VAL A 258 -17.93 18.48 -4.48
CA VAL A 258 -18.46 17.77 -3.30
C VAL A 258 -17.52 17.97 -2.10
N ALA A 259 -16.22 17.78 -2.29
CA ALA A 259 -15.22 17.96 -1.23
C ALA A 259 -15.18 19.42 -0.72
N ALA A 260 -15.25 20.41 -1.61
CA ALA A 260 -15.30 21.82 -1.23
C ALA A 260 -16.55 22.16 -0.41
N ALA A 261 -17.72 21.66 -0.81
CA ALA A 261 -18.96 21.87 -0.05
C ALA A 261 -18.92 21.17 1.33
N ALA A 262 -18.34 19.98 1.39
CA ALA A 262 -18.15 19.23 2.63
C ALA A 262 -17.17 19.93 3.58
N ALA A 263 -16.02 20.37 3.07
CA ALA A 263 -15.02 21.10 3.86
C ALA A 263 -15.58 22.41 4.45
N GLU A 264 -16.41 23.12 3.71
CA GLU A 264 -17.04 24.34 4.19
C GLU A 264 -18.08 24.08 5.29
N ARG A 265 -18.90 23.00 5.15
CA ARG A 265 -19.79 22.57 6.24
C ARG A 265 -19.03 22.14 7.48
N ALA A 266 -17.92 21.44 7.31
CA ALA A 266 -17.07 21.01 8.41
C ALA A 266 -16.49 22.18 9.24
N GLN A 267 -16.54 23.42 8.71
CA GLN A 267 -16.14 24.61 9.48
C GLN A 267 -17.07 24.88 10.67
N ALA A 268 -18.24 24.27 10.74
CA ALA A 268 -19.11 24.30 11.92
C ALA A 268 -18.50 23.60 13.14
N VAL A 269 -17.51 22.70 12.93
CA VAL A 269 -16.72 22.10 14.02
C VAL A 269 -15.64 23.09 14.48
N ASP A 270 -15.35 23.09 15.78
CA ASP A 270 -14.37 23.96 16.40
C ASP A 270 -13.03 24.00 15.66
N TYR A 271 -12.51 25.21 15.44
CA TYR A 271 -11.29 25.42 14.65
C TYR A 271 -10.04 24.84 15.35
N GLY A 272 -9.95 25.00 16.66
CA GLY A 272 -8.81 24.50 17.44
C GLY A 272 -8.74 22.98 17.37
N LEU A 273 -9.85 22.29 17.56
CA LEU A 273 -9.93 20.83 17.44
C LEU A 273 -9.55 20.35 16.03
N ARG A 274 -9.90 21.09 14.97
CA ARG A 274 -9.57 20.70 13.61
C ARG A 274 -8.06 20.78 13.34
N ILE A 275 -7.37 21.79 13.86
CA ILE A 275 -5.91 21.90 13.72
C ILE A 275 -5.22 20.74 14.45
N VAL A 276 -5.56 20.53 15.71
CA VAL A 276 -5.01 19.41 16.50
C VAL A 276 -5.28 18.08 15.81
N ALA A 277 -6.49 17.86 15.33
CA ALA A 277 -6.84 16.63 14.62
C ALA A 277 -6.02 16.43 13.34
N GLN A 278 -5.72 17.48 12.58
CA GLN A 278 -4.86 17.39 11.39
C GLN A 278 -3.41 17.02 11.72
N GLU A 279 -2.86 17.56 12.79
CA GLU A 279 -1.54 17.18 13.29
C GLU A 279 -1.53 15.69 13.68
N GLN A 280 -2.58 15.24 14.40
CA GLN A 280 -2.71 13.84 14.79
C GLN A 280 -2.88 12.90 13.60
N VAL A 281 -3.54 13.30 12.51
CA VAL A 281 -3.60 12.52 11.26
C VAL A 281 -2.20 12.32 10.69
N GLY A 282 -1.37 13.36 10.63
CA GLY A 282 0.01 13.26 10.15
C GLY A 282 0.86 12.29 10.98
N LEU A 283 0.74 12.36 12.30
CA LEU A 283 1.42 11.45 13.22
C LEU A 283 0.92 10.02 13.08
N ALA A 284 -0.41 9.83 13.02
CA ALA A 284 -1.02 8.52 12.83
C ALA A 284 -0.52 7.86 11.53
N TYR A 285 -0.48 8.62 10.44
CA TYR A 285 0.01 8.12 9.15
C TYR A 285 1.48 7.69 9.21
N ALA A 286 2.36 8.54 9.76
CA ALA A 286 3.78 8.23 9.88
C ALA A 286 4.06 7.03 10.80
N GLY A 287 3.37 6.95 11.93
CA GLY A 287 3.50 5.84 12.87
C GLY A 287 2.96 4.54 12.29
N TRP A 288 1.82 4.61 11.61
CA TRP A 288 1.20 3.45 10.97
C TRP A 288 2.08 2.86 9.85
N ASP A 289 2.62 3.69 8.96
CA ASP A 289 3.53 3.24 7.93
C ASP A 289 4.75 2.51 8.52
N ARG A 290 5.35 3.06 9.56
CA ARG A 290 6.47 2.41 10.26
C ARG A 290 6.06 1.09 10.92
N LEU A 291 4.92 1.06 11.59
CA LEU A 291 4.39 -0.16 12.20
C LEU A 291 4.19 -1.26 11.16
N LEU A 292 3.56 -0.93 10.04
CA LEU A 292 3.33 -1.89 8.96
C LEU A 292 4.63 -2.39 8.35
N THR A 293 5.57 -1.50 8.05
CA THR A 293 6.80 -1.84 7.31
C THR A 293 7.86 -2.49 8.20
N ARG A 294 8.00 -2.04 9.45
CA ARG A 294 9.06 -2.49 10.37
C ARG A 294 8.64 -3.62 11.30
N VAL A 295 7.35 -3.69 11.60
CA VAL A 295 6.83 -4.65 12.59
C VAL A 295 5.90 -5.67 11.94
N ALA A 296 4.81 -5.27 11.31
CA ALA A 296 3.83 -6.21 10.79
C ALA A 296 4.35 -7.03 9.60
N LEU A 297 5.02 -6.40 8.64
CA LEU A 297 5.55 -7.06 7.44
C LEU A 297 6.53 -8.21 7.73
N PRO A 298 7.48 -8.12 8.68
CA PRO A 298 8.30 -9.27 9.06
C PRO A 298 7.48 -10.48 9.53
N ALA A 299 6.42 -10.25 10.32
CA ALA A 299 5.52 -11.33 10.76
C ALA A 299 4.76 -11.94 9.58
N TRP A 300 4.19 -11.12 8.71
CA TRP A 300 3.42 -11.58 7.55
C TRP A 300 4.26 -12.45 6.61
N ARG A 301 5.52 -12.08 6.38
CA ARG A 301 6.46 -12.89 5.57
C ARG A 301 6.74 -14.27 6.15
N MET A 302 6.50 -14.47 7.44
CA MET A 302 6.65 -15.77 8.11
C MET A 302 5.33 -16.51 8.32
N GLY A 303 4.26 -16.07 7.68
CA GLY A 303 2.94 -16.67 7.86
C GLY A 303 2.33 -16.37 9.22
N ARG A 304 2.72 -15.26 9.87
CA ARG A 304 2.16 -14.79 11.13
C ARG A 304 1.54 -13.41 10.94
N TRP A 305 0.57 -13.03 11.77
CA TRP A 305 0.14 -11.63 11.86
C TRP A 305 0.01 -11.23 13.33
N PRO A 306 0.32 -9.97 13.69
CA PRO A 306 0.04 -9.49 15.03
C PRO A 306 -1.43 -9.70 15.36
N SER A 307 -1.75 -10.32 16.51
CA SER A 307 -3.14 -10.58 16.92
C SER A 307 -3.94 -9.28 17.03
N ARG A 308 -3.28 -8.19 17.43
CA ARG A 308 -3.85 -6.84 17.54
C ARG A 308 -2.84 -5.81 17.11
N LEU A 309 -3.30 -4.77 16.43
CA LEU A 309 -2.47 -3.64 16.02
C LEU A 309 -2.63 -2.41 16.93
N ASP A 310 -3.66 -2.38 17.79
CA ASP A 310 -3.96 -1.27 18.71
C ASP A 310 -2.78 -0.92 19.63
N ALA A 311 -2.27 -1.89 20.36
CA ALA A 311 -1.13 -1.68 21.25
C ALA A 311 0.12 -1.24 20.49
N GLY A 312 0.37 -1.88 19.33
CA GLY A 312 1.49 -1.52 18.46
C GLY A 312 1.34 -0.13 17.85
N VAL A 313 0.13 0.24 17.41
CA VAL A 313 -0.15 1.60 16.90
C VAL A 313 0.10 2.64 17.98
N VAL A 314 -0.47 2.47 19.18
CA VAL A 314 -0.30 3.41 20.29
C VAL A 314 1.17 3.51 20.69
N ALA A 315 1.88 2.38 20.80
CA ALA A 315 3.30 2.37 21.16
C ALA A 315 4.15 3.08 20.09
N ALA A 316 3.95 2.76 18.81
CA ALA A 316 4.68 3.38 17.70
C ALA A 316 4.45 4.89 17.63
N LEU A 317 3.22 5.34 17.77
CA LEU A 317 2.87 6.76 17.73
C LEU A 317 3.34 7.52 18.97
N THR A 318 3.30 6.88 20.14
CA THR A 318 3.85 7.47 21.38
C THR A 318 5.36 7.67 21.26
N GLU A 319 6.08 6.68 20.75
CA GLU A 319 7.51 6.76 20.56
C GLU A 319 7.90 7.79 19.48
N LEU A 320 7.13 7.85 18.37
CA LEU A 320 7.32 8.87 17.35
C LEU A 320 7.13 10.28 17.93
N SER A 321 6.05 10.51 18.67
CA SER A 321 5.77 11.79 19.33
C SER A 321 6.87 12.19 20.30
N ARG A 322 7.42 11.25 21.06
CA ARG A 322 8.51 11.49 21.99
C ARG A 322 9.82 11.87 21.29
N ARG A 323 10.15 11.20 20.17
CA ARG A 323 11.37 11.50 19.40
C ARG A 323 11.27 12.86 18.69
N ASP A 324 10.13 13.18 18.11
CA ASP A 324 9.94 14.40 17.32
C ASP A 324 9.62 15.64 18.18
N ARG A 325 9.56 15.52 19.51
CA ARG A 325 9.14 16.60 20.44
C ARG A 325 7.77 17.20 20.14
N LEU A 326 6.96 16.56 19.32
CA LEU A 326 5.57 16.96 19.04
C LEU A 326 4.63 16.64 20.21
N ALA A 327 5.18 16.10 21.29
CA ALA A 327 4.46 15.65 22.48
C ALA A 327 4.11 16.76 23.48
N GLU A 328 4.39 18.04 23.22
CA GLU A 328 4.10 19.12 24.19
C GLU A 328 2.63 19.18 24.60
N GLY A 329 1.71 18.77 23.72
CA GLY A 329 0.29 18.64 24.02
C GLY A 329 -0.18 17.27 24.54
N PHE A 330 0.68 16.24 24.55
CA PHE A 330 0.26 14.87 24.85
C PHE A 330 -0.20 14.70 26.31
N ALA A 331 0.52 15.30 27.24
CA ALA A 331 0.19 15.23 28.67
C ALA A 331 -1.18 15.86 29.00
N SER A 332 -1.56 16.94 28.32
CA SER A 332 -2.86 17.58 28.47
C SER A 332 -4.04 16.75 27.94
N ARG A 333 -3.76 15.79 27.06
CA ARG A 333 -4.75 14.92 26.42
C ARG A 333 -5.05 13.64 27.20
N LEU A 334 -4.28 13.32 28.24
CA LEU A 334 -4.45 12.09 29.03
C LEU A 334 -5.81 11.98 29.74
N GLY A 335 -6.49 13.11 29.99
CA GLY A 335 -7.83 13.14 30.60
C GLY A 335 -9.00 13.00 29.60
N GLU A 336 -8.73 13.01 28.29
CA GLU A 336 -9.77 12.91 27.28
C GLU A 336 -10.09 11.45 26.93
N ARG A 337 -11.38 11.17 26.66
CA ARG A 337 -11.85 9.81 26.31
C ARG A 337 -11.20 9.33 25.01
N PRO A 338 -10.50 8.17 24.98
CA PRO A 338 -9.98 7.58 23.75
C PRO A 338 -11.11 7.20 22.78
N ALA A 339 -10.85 7.26 21.48
CA ALA A 339 -11.88 6.92 20.51
C ALA A 339 -12.18 5.41 20.44
N CYS A 340 -11.25 4.55 20.82
CA CYS A 340 -11.49 3.11 20.93
C CYS A 340 -12.55 2.74 21.97
N ASP A 341 -12.77 3.59 23.00
CA ASP A 341 -13.83 3.39 23.99
C ASP A 341 -15.26 3.57 23.44
N LEU A 342 -15.39 3.96 22.17
CA LEU A 342 -16.66 3.99 21.45
C LEU A 342 -17.09 2.62 20.94
N LEU A 343 -16.23 1.60 21.06
CA LEU A 343 -16.49 0.20 20.70
C LEU A 343 -16.79 -0.58 21.99
N GLU A 344 -17.75 -1.51 21.94
CA GLU A 344 -18.05 -2.40 23.07
C GLU A 344 -16.95 -3.47 23.26
N GLU A 345 -16.48 -4.05 22.15
CA GLU A 345 -15.42 -5.06 22.13
C GLU A 345 -14.26 -4.62 21.22
N PRO A 346 -13.43 -3.65 21.64
CA PRO A 346 -12.37 -3.13 20.79
C PRO A 346 -11.36 -4.21 20.36
N GLY A 347 -11.07 -5.20 21.21
CA GLY A 347 -10.12 -6.28 20.90
C GLY A 347 -10.55 -7.17 19.73
N ALA A 348 -11.83 -7.53 19.63
CA ALA A 348 -12.34 -8.34 18.51
C ALA A 348 -12.32 -7.56 17.19
N VAL A 349 -12.61 -6.26 17.26
CA VAL A 349 -12.57 -5.37 16.10
C VAL A 349 -11.12 -5.19 15.62
N ASP A 350 -10.17 -5.07 16.53
CA ASP A 350 -8.76 -4.92 16.20
C ASP A 350 -8.17 -6.20 15.60
N GLU A 351 -8.54 -7.37 16.12
CA GLU A 351 -8.12 -8.65 15.53
C GLU A 351 -8.59 -8.78 14.07
N ALA A 352 -9.85 -8.43 13.80
CA ALA A 352 -10.40 -8.45 12.46
C ALA A 352 -9.70 -7.42 11.54
N ALA A 353 -9.38 -6.23 12.05
CA ALA A 353 -8.65 -5.19 11.32
C ALA A 353 -7.20 -5.61 11.04
N SER A 354 -6.53 -6.26 12.00
CA SER A 354 -5.16 -6.77 11.84
C SER A 354 -5.08 -7.86 10.77
N LEU A 355 -6.01 -8.82 10.79
CA LEU A 355 -6.09 -9.84 9.74
C LEU A 355 -6.39 -9.22 8.37
N LEU A 356 -7.27 -8.22 8.32
CA LEU A 356 -7.55 -7.50 7.08
C LEU A 356 -6.32 -6.73 6.56
N ALA A 357 -5.54 -6.10 7.46
CA ALA A 357 -4.29 -5.44 7.10
C ALA A 357 -3.30 -6.42 6.44
N ALA A 358 -3.12 -7.58 7.05
CA ALA A 358 -2.24 -8.62 6.50
C ALA A 358 -2.65 -9.03 5.08
N ARG A 359 -3.95 -9.16 4.83
CA ARG A 359 -4.48 -9.49 3.50
C ARG A 359 -4.29 -8.37 2.49
N LEU A 360 -4.57 -7.12 2.87
CA LEU A 360 -4.49 -5.97 1.97
C LEU A 360 -3.05 -5.64 1.58
N PHE A 361 -2.13 -5.72 2.54
CA PHE A 361 -0.76 -5.25 2.36
C PHE A 361 0.23 -6.38 2.03
N HIS A 362 -0.12 -7.63 2.31
CA HIS A 362 0.77 -8.77 2.06
C HIS A 362 0.14 -9.87 1.18
N GLY A 363 -1.20 -9.91 1.07
CA GLY A 363 -1.89 -10.92 0.26
C GLY A 363 -1.99 -12.29 0.95
N GLY A 364 -2.00 -12.34 2.28
CA GLY A 364 -2.14 -13.59 3.03
C GLY A 364 -3.47 -14.32 2.78
N PRO A 365 -3.57 -15.61 3.16
CA PRO A 365 -4.74 -16.45 2.94
C PRO A 365 -5.99 -15.90 3.63
N THR A 366 -7.17 -16.31 3.13
CA THR A 366 -8.47 -15.80 3.59
C THR A 366 -8.87 -16.24 4.99
N GLY A 367 -8.21 -17.24 5.56
CA GLY A 367 -8.50 -17.78 6.89
C GLY A 367 -7.24 -18.10 7.69
N ALA A 368 -7.39 -18.22 9.00
CA ALA A 368 -6.36 -18.76 9.86
C ALA A 368 -6.12 -20.24 9.54
N GLY A 369 -4.86 -20.68 9.57
CA GLY A 369 -4.44 -22.04 9.29
C GLY A 369 -3.11 -22.33 9.99
N PRO A 370 -2.61 -23.57 9.91
CA PRO A 370 -1.33 -23.94 10.55
C PRO A 370 -0.16 -23.07 10.06
N ASP A 371 -0.23 -22.64 8.80
CA ASP A 371 0.82 -21.82 8.16
C ASP A 371 0.50 -20.32 8.19
N TRP A 372 -0.63 -19.92 8.81
CA TRP A 372 -1.08 -18.56 8.93
C TRP A 372 -1.86 -18.35 10.23
N SER A 373 -1.21 -17.87 11.26
CA SER A 373 -1.78 -17.75 12.60
C SER A 373 -1.42 -16.44 13.28
N PRO A 374 -2.25 -15.96 14.23
CA PRO A 374 -1.94 -14.77 15.00
C PRO A 374 -0.72 -15.00 15.91
N VAL A 375 0.00 -13.92 16.20
CA VAL A 375 1.06 -13.85 17.20
C VAL A 375 0.77 -12.75 18.18
N ASP A 376 0.85 -13.05 19.49
CA ASP A 376 0.73 -12.05 20.54
C ASP A 376 2.03 -11.22 20.66
N TRP A 377 1.89 -9.97 21.11
CA TRP A 377 3.04 -9.08 21.26
C TRP A 377 4.09 -9.59 22.27
N SER A 378 3.68 -10.34 23.28
CA SER A 378 4.58 -10.96 24.24
C SER A 378 5.44 -12.08 23.62
N GLU A 379 4.92 -12.77 22.61
CA GLU A 379 5.58 -13.85 21.88
C GLU A 379 6.32 -13.36 20.62
N TYR A 380 5.97 -12.17 20.15
CA TYR A 380 6.49 -11.61 18.92
C TYR A 380 8.03 -11.58 18.83
N PRO A 381 8.79 -11.17 19.88
CA PRO A 381 10.25 -11.19 19.81
C PRO A 381 10.82 -12.57 19.53
N LYS A 382 10.25 -13.60 20.14
CA LYS A 382 10.72 -14.98 19.98
C LYS A 382 10.24 -15.61 18.68
N GLU A 383 8.95 -15.45 18.35
CA GLU A 383 8.35 -16.14 17.21
C GLU A 383 8.63 -15.45 15.87
N VAL A 384 8.84 -14.14 15.89
CA VAL A 384 9.05 -13.35 14.69
C VAL A 384 10.50 -12.89 14.58
N VAL A 385 11.02 -12.19 15.59
CA VAL A 385 12.34 -11.56 15.49
C VAL A 385 13.45 -12.59 15.47
N ASP A 386 13.48 -13.53 16.45
CA ASP A 386 14.49 -14.59 16.49
C ASP A 386 14.45 -15.46 15.22
N ARG A 387 13.26 -15.90 14.84
CA ARG A 387 13.09 -16.72 13.64
C ARG A 387 13.51 -16.00 12.35
N LYS A 388 13.15 -14.71 12.21
CA LYS A 388 13.59 -13.90 11.07
C LYS A 388 15.12 -13.84 10.98
N TRP A 389 15.78 -13.53 12.08
CA TRP A 389 17.25 -13.44 12.10
C TRP A 389 17.91 -14.76 11.76
N ARG A 390 17.40 -15.89 12.28
CA ARG A 390 17.94 -17.22 11.96
C ARG A 390 17.75 -17.59 10.51
N LEU A 391 16.62 -17.24 9.90
CA LEU A 391 16.36 -17.45 8.48
C LEU A 391 17.29 -16.60 7.59
N ASP A 392 17.49 -15.33 7.94
CA ASP A 392 18.37 -14.43 7.21
C ASP A 392 19.85 -14.88 7.35
N ALA A 393 20.27 -15.28 8.55
CA ALA A 393 21.58 -15.86 8.77
C ALA A 393 21.79 -17.18 8.00
N ALA A 394 20.77 -18.04 7.95
CA ALA A 394 20.82 -19.27 7.16
C ALA A 394 20.95 -18.99 5.66
N ARG A 395 20.22 -17.98 5.15
CA ARG A 395 20.32 -17.55 3.75
C ARG A 395 21.72 -17.04 3.42
N LEU A 396 22.28 -16.20 4.29
CA LEU A 396 23.65 -15.71 4.14
C LEU A 396 24.67 -16.86 4.04
N HIS A 397 24.55 -17.86 4.91
CA HIS A 397 25.45 -19.04 4.87
C HIS A 397 25.25 -19.89 3.62
N ARG A 398 24.02 -20.12 3.16
CA ARG A 398 23.76 -20.80 1.88
C ARG A 398 24.44 -20.09 0.71
N VAL A 399 24.37 -18.77 0.68
CA VAL A 399 25.03 -17.98 -0.37
C VAL A 399 26.55 -18.14 -0.30
N LEU A 400 27.15 -18.07 0.90
CA LEU A 400 28.59 -18.32 1.07
C LEU A 400 28.99 -19.75 0.63
N ASP A 401 28.14 -20.75 0.87
CA ASP A 401 28.36 -22.12 0.40
C ASP A 401 28.32 -22.18 -1.14
N THR A 402 27.36 -21.53 -1.78
CA THR A 402 27.29 -21.47 -3.26
C THR A 402 28.47 -20.73 -3.89
N MET A 403 29.03 -19.73 -3.20
CA MET A 403 30.24 -19.02 -3.60
C MET A 403 31.52 -19.82 -3.35
N GLY A 404 31.45 -20.99 -2.73
CA GLY A 404 32.61 -21.83 -2.44
C GLY A 404 33.52 -21.28 -1.35
N VAL A 405 33.04 -20.36 -0.51
CA VAL A 405 33.82 -19.81 0.61
C VAL A 405 34.01 -20.93 1.66
N ARG A 406 35.24 -21.41 1.82
CA ARG A 406 35.55 -22.46 2.77
C ARG A 406 35.60 -21.94 4.20
N PRO A 407 35.13 -22.72 5.20
CA PRO A 407 35.36 -22.35 6.59
C PRO A 407 36.87 -22.47 6.89
N VAL A 408 37.42 -21.47 7.59
CA VAL A 408 38.81 -21.56 8.07
C VAL A 408 38.87 -22.63 9.15
N PRO A 409 39.75 -23.65 9.05
CA PRO A 409 39.85 -24.67 10.06
C PRO A 409 40.39 -24.06 11.37
N GLY A 410 39.53 -23.93 12.38
CA GLY A 410 39.96 -23.61 13.73
C GLY A 410 40.57 -24.83 14.42
N PRO A 411 41.47 -24.66 15.42
CA PRO A 411 42.19 -25.76 16.05
C PRO A 411 41.32 -26.77 16.85
N ALA A 412 40.01 -26.56 16.93
CA ALA A 412 39.14 -27.31 17.84
C ALA A 412 38.10 -28.24 17.20
N SER A 413 37.98 -28.36 15.87
CA SER A 413 37.05 -29.35 15.30
C SER A 413 37.34 -29.64 13.82
N PRO A 414 37.76 -30.86 13.49
CA PRO A 414 37.81 -31.30 12.11
C PRO A 414 36.41 -31.84 11.74
N ALA A 415 35.79 -31.37 10.73
CA ALA A 415 34.75 -32.08 9.98
C ALA A 415 33.31 -31.61 9.95
N THR A 416 32.91 -30.48 10.52
CA THR A 416 31.58 -29.98 10.18
C THR A 416 31.67 -28.50 9.90
N ALA A 417 31.33 -28.10 8.68
CA ALA A 417 31.24 -26.68 8.26
C ALA A 417 30.09 -25.98 9.01
N ALA A 418 30.30 -25.76 10.30
CA ALA A 418 29.29 -25.11 11.14
C ALA A 418 29.18 -23.64 10.77
N PRO A 419 27.97 -23.06 10.72
CA PRO A 419 27.76 -21.65 10.45
C PRO A 419 28.33 -20.79 11.57
N THR A 420 29.37 -19.99 11.27
CA THR A 420 30.04 -19.12 12.23
C THR A 420 30.07 -17.68 11.71
N LEU A 421 30.06 -16.72 12.63
CA LEU A 421 30.21 -15.31 12.29
C LEU A 421 31.62 -15.02 11.75
N SER A 422 32.67 -15.71 12.28
CA SER A 422 34.03 -15.54 11.80
C SER A 422 34.17 -15.80 10.31
N ARG A 423 33.51 -16.84 9.77
CA ARG A 423 33.51 -17.14 8.32
C ARG A 423 33.03 -15.95 7.47
N VAL A 424 32.00 -15.27 7.92
CA VAL A 424 31.45 -14.09 7.23
C VAL A 424 32.42 -12.93 7.31
N LEU A 425 32.96 -12.66 8.51
CA LEU A 425 33.92 -11.57 8.74
C LEU A 425 35.21 -11.81 7.92
N ASP A 426 35.75 -13.03 7.94
CA ASP A 426 36.96 -13.36 7.19
C ASP A 426 36.76 -13.17 5.68
N HIS A 427 35.61 -13.63 5.15
CA HIS A 427 35.27 -13.42 3.75
C HIS A 427 35.22 -11.94 3.35
N LEU A 428 34.63 -11.07 4.19
CA LEU A 428 34.49 -9.66 3.88
C LEU A 428 35.78 -8.85 4.09
N THR A 429 36.70 -9.34 4.97
CA THR A 429 37.93 -8.63 5.32
C THR A 429 39.17 -9.16 4.61
N GLU A 430 39.12 -10.37 4.00
CA GLU A 430 40.25 -10.96 3.31
C GLU A 430 40.64 -10.08 2.10
N THR A 431 41.82 -9.46 2.18
CA THR A 431 42.37 -8.69 1.07
C THR A 431 42.54 -9.63 -0.13
N ALA A 432 42.06 -9.24 -1.31
CA ALA A 432 42.18 -10.05 -2.52
C ALA A 432 43.67 -10.32 -2.79
N ALA A 433 44.16 -11.45 -2.35
CA ALA A 433 45.41 -11.97 -2.87
C ALA A 433 45.19 -12.27 -4.34
N LEU A 434 45.81 -11.53 -5.22
CA LEU A 434 45.80 -11.79 -6.67
C LEU A 434 46.23 -13.25 -6.85
N PRO A 435 45.45 -14.12 -7.50
CA PRO A 435 45.88 -15.47 -7.80
C PRO A 435 47.01 -15.39 -8.84
N GLY A 436 48.27 -15.57 -8.43
CA GLY A 436 49.40 -15.65 -9.33
C GLY A 436 50.73 -14.99 -8.91
N ALA A 437 50.81 -14.39 -7.71
CA ALA A 437 52.12 -13.97 -7.19
C ALA A 437 52.78 -15.14 -6.44
N SER A 438 53.43 -16.04 -7.17
CA SER A 438 54.43 -16.92 -6.59
C SER A 438 55.57 -16.07 -5.98
N PRO A 439 56.07 -16.38 -4.77
CA PRO A 439 57.21 -15.66 -4.24
C PRO A 439 58.43 -15.91 -5.16
N LEU A 440 58.97 -14.84 -5.70
CA LEU A 440 60.23 -14.88 -6.42
C LEU A 440 61.31 -15.32 -5.43
N PRO A 441 62.20 -16.23 -5.79
CA PRO A 441 63.29 -16.63 -4.94
C PRO A 441 64.27 -15.48 -4.72
N ASP A 442 64.72 -15.34 -3.47
CA ASP A 442 65.74 -14.41 -3.03
C ASP A 442 67.03 -14.60 -3.86
N THR A 443 67.27 -13.68 -4.77
CA THR A 443 68.58 -13.53 -5.41
C THR A 443 69.21 -12.25 -4.86
N PRO A 444 70.48 -12.34 -4.33
CA PRO A 444 71.13 -11.18 -3.73
C PRO A 444 71.57 -10.20 -4.82
N TRP A 445 71.33 -8.96 -4.57
CA TRP A 445 71.77 -7.85 -5.41
C TRP A 445 73.29 -7.68 -5.34
N PRO A 446 74.01 -7.48 -6.44
CA PRO A 446 75.37 -7.06 -6.39
C PRO A 446 75.47 -5.53 -6.21
N THR A 447 76.39 -5.17 -5.34
CA THR A 447 76.79 -3.81 -4.97
C THR A 447 77.41 -2.99 -6.08
N ALA A 448 77.03 -1.73 -6.15
CA ALA A 448 77.77 -0.49 -6.51
C ALA A 448 78.68 -0.45 -7.69
N HIS A 449 78.47 0.53 -8.60
CA HIS A 449 79.53 1.39 -9.11
C HIS A 449 79.00 2.82 -9.38
N THR A 450 79.81 3.77 -8.91
CA THR A 450 79.76 5.24 -8.92
C THR A 450 79.79 5.89 -10.29
N GLY A 451 78.97 6.91 -10.52
CA GLY A 451 79.09 8.20 -11.17
C GLY A 451 79.13 8.31 -12.72
N PRO A 452 79.09 9.51 -13.33
CA PRO A 452 78.64 10.81 -12.77
C PRO A 452 77.54 11.54 -13.61
N GLU A 453 77.05 12.59 -13.04
CA GLU A 453 76.40 13.83 -13.52
C GLU A 453 75.88 13.98 -14.96
N GLY A 454 74.60 14.40 -15.06
CA GLY A 454 74.01 14.92 -16.31
C GLY A 454 72.60 15.47 -16.12
N ASN A 455 72.53 16.72 -15.76
CA ASN A 455 71.55 17.78 -16.11
C ASN A 455 70.08 17.51 -16.29
N THR A 456 69.35 18.18 -15.45
CA THR A 456 67.85 18.43 -15.35
C THR A 456 67.22 18.97 -16.65
N PRO A 457 65.89 18.88 -16.85
CA PRO A 457 65.01 19.87 -16.22
C PRO A 457 63.66 19.30 -15.67
N ALA A 458 63.16 20.06 -14.74
CA ALA A 458 61.92 19.83 -14.02
C ALA A 458 60.65 20.00 -14.87
N PRO A 459 59.56 19.27 -14.61
CA PRO A 459 58.25 19.58 -15.17
C PRO A 459 57.45 20.55 -14.28
N ALA A 460 56.69 21.40 -14.96
CA ALA A 460 55.91 22.52 -14.51
C ALA A 460 54.72 22.13 -13.64
N SER A 461 54.45 22.96 -12.64
CA SER A 461 53.26 22.93 -11.78
C SER A 461 51.99 23.41 -12.50
N PRO A 462 50.81 22.88 -12.22
CA PRO A 462 49.56 23.43 -12.72
C PRO A 462 49.07 24.63 -11.86
N PRO A 463 48.28 25.54 -12.45
CA PRO A 463 47.94 26.84 -11.85
C PRO A 463 46.87 26.77 -10.76
N ALA A 464 47.10 27.58 -9.73
CA ALA A 464 46.19 27.86 -8.64
C ALA A 464 44.98 28.70 -9.08
N TRP A 465 43.77 28.30 -8.71
CA TRP A 465 42.59 29.14 -8.83
C TRP A 465 42.47 30.04 -7.59
N ARG A 466 42.41 31.32 -7.87
CA ARG A 466 42.30 32.40 -6.88
C ARG A 466 40.93 32.47 -6.25
N THR A 467 40.88 32.54 -4.94
CA THR A 467 39.81 33.06 -4.13
C THR A 467 39.63 34.55 -4.37
N GLY A 468 38.42 34.95 -4.75
CA GLY A 468 37.98 36.33 -4.80
C GLY A 468 37.01 36.63 -3.64
N THR A 469 37.49 37.42 -2.71
CA THR A 469 36.71 38.10 -1.65
C THR A 469 36.15 39.42 -2.14
N GLY A 470 34.94 39.75 -1.69
CA GLY A 470 34.35 41.09 -1.72
C GLY A 470 32.89 41.02 -2.11
N GLY A 471 31.94 41.48 -1.39
CA GLY A 471 31.82 42.45 -0.33
C GLY A 471 30.46 43.10 -0.45
N THR A 472 29.82 43.29 0.69
CA THR A 472 28.81 44.29 1.02
C THR A 472 27.42 44.31 0.35
N GLY A 473 26.38 44.09 1.15
CA GLY A 473 25.37 45.11 1.42
C GLY A 473 24.05 45.00 0.63
N GLY A 474 22.95 44.82 1.34
CA GLY A 474 21.64 45.11 0.79
C GLY A 474 20.49 44.47 1.56
N THR A 475 20.01 45.18 2.54
CA THR A 475 18.71 45.02 3.23
C THR A 475 17.53 45.03 2.26
N GLY A 476 16.59 44.11 2.44
CA GLY A 476 15.31 44.14 1.70
C GLY A 476 14.32 43.15 2.25
N THR A 477 13.43 43.66 3.01
CA THR A 477 12.23 43.16 3.69
C THR A 477 11.20 42.47 2.78
N THR A 478 10.48 41.52 3.37
CA THR A 478 9.06 41.16 3.18
C THR A 478 8.61 40.36 1.95
N GLY A 479 7.92 39.26 2.25
CA GLY A 479 7.01 38.59 1.34
C GLY A 479 6.81 37.11 1.60
N ALA A 480 6.23 36.76 2.77
CA ALA A 480 5.71 35.44 3.02
C ALA A 480 4.40 35.26 2.25
N THR A 481 4.39 34.43 1.24
CA THR A 481 3.15 33.84 0.70
C THR A 481 3.29 32.33 0.85
N GLY A 482 2.64 31.84 1.90
CA GLY A 482 2.46 30.40 2.12
C GLY A 482 1.48 29.84 1.09
N THR A 483 1.97 28.94 0.28
CA THR A 483 1.14 28.10 -0.57
C THR A 483 0.92 26.78 0.18
N THR A 484 -0.19 26.68 0.87
CA THR A 484 -0.72 25.42 1.40
C THR A 484 -1.13 24.54 0.23
N GLY A 485 -0.28 23.57 -0.11
CA GLY A 485 -0.63 22.48 -1.02
C GLY A 485 -1.49 21.45 -0.30
N THR A 486 -2.79 21.52 -0.53
CA THR A 486 -3.73 20.45 -0.17
C THR A 486 -3.53 19.31 -1.15
N THR A 487 -2.81 18.28 -0.76
CA THR A 487 -2.78 17.00 -1.49
C THR A 487 -4.05 16.23 -1.21
N GLY A 488 -5.05 16.43 -2.08
CA GLY A 488 -6.17 15.50 -2.19
C GLY A 488 -5.69 14.21 -2.83
N ALA A 489 -5.76 13.11 -2.09
CA ALA A 489 -5.55 11.78 -2.60
C ALA A 489 -6.66 11.42 -3.59
N THR A 490 -6.40 11.59 -4.87
CA THR A 490 -7.19 11.00 -5.95
C THR A 490 -6.57 9.64 -6.26
N GLY A 491 -7.31 8.57 -5.96
CA GLY A 491 -7.03 7.24 -6.47
C GLY A 491 -7.00 7.25 -8.00
N ALA A 492 -5.82 7.32 -8.57
CA ALA A 492 -5.58 7.13 -9.98
C ALA A 492 -5.06 5.72 -10.19
N THR A 493 -5.96 4.81 -10.54
CA THR A 493 -5.62 3.55 -11.21
C THR A 493 -5.08 3.89 -12.61
N GLY A 494 -3.79 4.14 -12.69
CA GLY A 494 -3.04 4.22 -13.94
C GLY A 494 -2.39 2.89 -14.23
N THR A 495 -3.10 2.00 -14.91
CA THR A 495 -2.50 0.82 -15.55
C THR A 495 -1.74 1.31 -16.77
N THR A 496 -0.47 1.62 -16.62
CA THR A 496 0.47 1.70 -17.72
C THR A 496 0.93 0.28 -18.06
N ALA A 497 0.52 -0.18 -19.23
CA ALA A 497 1.09 -1.35 -19.86
C ALA A 497 2.59 -1.08 -20.06
N ALA A 498 3.43 -1.74 -19.27
CA ALA A 498 4.85 -1.82 -19.49
C ALA A 498 5.08 -2.74 -20.69
N THR A 499 5.31 -2.13 -21.84
CA THR A 499 5.89 -2.81 -22.99
C THR A 499 7.35 -3.11 -22.64
N ALA A 500 7.72 -4.37 -22.76
CA ALA A 500 9.05 -4.88 -22.51
C ALA A 500 10.13 -4.12 -23.32
N ALA A 501 10.93 -3.34 -22.61
CA ALA A 501 12.26 -2.95 -23.01
C ALA A 501 13.19 -3.49 -21.92
N THR A 502 13.43 -4.76 -22.01
CA THR A 502 14.23 -5.52 -21.07
C THR A 502 15.63 -5.68 -21.60
N GLY A 503 16.59 -5.37 -20.78
CA GLY A 503 17.93 -5.92 -20.88
C GLY A 503 19.09 -5.00 -20.50
N THR A 504 18.98 -3.69 -20.68
CA THR A 504 20.15 -2.81 -20.53
C THR A 504 20.04 -1.84 -19.35
N THR A 505 18.83 -1.51 -18.89
CA THR A 505 18.61 -0.58 -17.77
C THR A 505 18.70 -1.24 -16.39
N ALA A 506 18.50 -2.56 -16.29
CA ALA A 506 18.61 -3.28 -15.02
C ALA A 506 20.07 -3.45 -14.56
N ALA A 507 21.01 -3.60 -15.50
CA ALA A 507 22.43 -3.74 -15.18
C ALA A 507 23.05 -2.42 -14.67
N THR A 508 22.64 -1.27 -15.22
CA THR A 508 23.15 0.04 -14.80
C THR A 508 22.60 0.48 -13.44
N ALA A 509 21.35 0.14 -13.11
CA ALA A 509 20.78 0.44 -11.79
C ALA A 509 21.43 -0.40 -10.68
N HIS A 510 21.85 -1.63 -10.97
CA HIS A 510 22.57 -2.47 -10.00
C HIS A 510 24.00 -2.00 -9.72
N ASP A 511 24.67 -1.38 -10.70
CA ASP A 511 26.02 -0.85 -10.51
C ASP A 511 26.02 0.45 -9.68
N GLU A 512 25.02 1.30 -9.79
CA GLU A 512 24.88 2.51 -8.98
C GLU A 512 24.56 2.20 -7.51
N ASP A 513 23.78 1.16 -7.24
CA ASP A 513 23.37 0.72 -5.88
C ASP A 513 24.53 0.12 -5.07
N LEU A 514 25.59 -0.33 -5.70
CA LEU A 514 26.77 -0.94 -5.08
C LEU A 514 28.00 -0.01 -5.12
N ALA A 515 27.86 1.20 -5.65
CA ALA A 515 28.91 2.20 -5.65
C ALA A 515 29.33 2.53 -4.20
N GLY A 516 30.63 2.41 -3.89
CA GLY A 516 31.16 2.64 -2.55
C GLY A 516 31.22 1.40 -1.64
N THR A 517 30.97 0.19 -2.14
CA THR A 517 31.16 -1.06 -1.38
C THR A 517 32.42 -1.80 -1.86
N THR A 518 32.97 -2.67 -0.98
CA THR A 518 34.09 -3.52 -1.42
C THR A 518 33.64 -4.52 -2.49
N ALA A 519 34.53 -4.95 -3.36
CA ALA A 519 34.21 -5.92 -4.42
C ALA A 519 33.60 -7.24 -3.88
N ARG A 520 34.02 -7.68 -2.68
CA ARG A 520 33.46 -8.86 -2.03
C ARG A 520 32.08 -8.64 -1.45
N SER A 521 31.86 -7.47 -0.84
CA SER A 521 30.53 -7.06 -0.38
C SER A 521 29.56 -6.94 -1.55
N ALA A 522 30.00 -6.35 -2.67
CA ALA A 522 29.19 -6.26 -3.89
C ALA A 522 28.83 -7.64 -4.46
N ALA A 523 29.81 -8.56 -4.55
CA ALA A 523 29.56 -9.92 -5.01
C ALA A 523 28.57 -10.67 -4.10
N LEU A 524 28.77 -10.58 -2.79
CA LEU A 524 27.88 -11.25 -1.80
C LEU A 524 26.47 -10.66 -1.85
N ALA A 525 26.33 -9.32 -1.98
CA ALA A 525 25.05 -8.65 -2.13
C ALA A 525 24.31 -9.08 -3.42
N ALA A 526 25.03 -9.19 -4.54
CA ALA A 526 24.47 -9.67 -5.80
C ALA A 526 23.96 -11.11 -5.70
N HIS A 527 24.71 -12.00 -5.06
CA HIS A 527 24.29 -13.39 -4.85
C HIS A 527 23.09 -13.50 -3.90
N LEU A 528 23.02 -12.66 -2.84
CA LEU A 528 21.86 -12.58 -1.95
C LEU A 528 20.61 -12.10 -2.70
N SER A 529 20.74 -11.08 -3.52
CA SER A 529 19.64 -10.56 -4.34
C SER A 529 19.13 -11.61 -5.32
N ALA A 530 20.04 -12.37 -5.95
CA ALA A 530 19.67 -13.45 -6.85
C ALA A 530 19.00 -14.64 -6.14
N GLU A 531 19.42 -14.95 -4.91
CA GLU A 531 18.78 -15.99 -4.09
C GLU A 531 17.37 -15.58 -3.70
N LEU A 532 17.18 -14.35 -3.24
CA LEU A 532 15.86 -13.82 -2.87
C LEU A 532 14.91 -13.80 -4.07
N ALA A 533 15.38 -13.34 -5.23
CA ALA A 533 14.59 -13.35 -6.47
C ALA A 533 14.18 -14.78 -6.88
N ARG A 534 15.03 -15.79 -6.65
CA ARG A 534 14.70 -17.21 -6.90
C ARG A 534 13.65 -17.72 -5.90
N GLU A 535 13.77 -17.36 -4.62
CA GLU A 535 12.77 -17.71 -3.61
C GLU A 535 11.40 -17.08 -3.94
N GLU A 536 11.37 -15.81 -4.36
CA GLU A 536 10.14 -15.10 -4.76
C GLU A 536 9.53 -15.67 -6.06
N ALA A 537 10.36 -16.11 -7.01
CA ALA A 537 9.90 -16.72 -8.25
C ALA A 537 9.46 -18.19 -8.08
N ALA A 538 9.81 -18.84 -6.98
CA ALA A 538 9.40 -20.21 -6.71
C ALA A 538 7.87 -20.27 -6.57
N PRO A 539 7.18 -21.20 -7.31
CA PRO A 539 5.73 -21.34 -7.15
C PRO A 539 5.43 -21.70 -5.71
N ALA A 540 4.52 -20.96 -5.08
CA ALA A 540 4.01 -21.29 -3.76
C ALA A 540 3.56 -22.78 -3.77
N PRO A 541 3.91 -23.59 -2.75
CA PRO A 541 3.46 -24.96 -2.66
C PRO A 541 1.93 -24.97 -2.80
N ALA A 542 1.42 -25.77 -3.75
CA ALA A 542 0.00 -25.90 -4.00
C ALA A 542 -0.65 -26.47 -2.73
N LEU A 543 -1.26 -25.60 -1.94
CA LEU A 543 -2.10 -26.00 -0.82
C LEU A 543 -3.23 -26.89 -1.35
N PRO A 544 -3.60 -27.98 -0.65
CA PRO A 544 -4.76 -28.79 -0.98
C PRO A 544 -5.98 -27.86 -1.06
N GLN A 545 -6.64 -27.84 -2.21
CA GLN A 545 -7.83 -27.02 -2.39
C GLN A 545 -8.88 -27.48 -1.38
N PRO A 546 -9.39 -26.59 -0.50
CA PRO A 546 -10.52 -26.94 0.32
C PRO A 546 -11.70 -27.24 -0.62
N THR A 547 -12.36 -28.35 -0.39
CA THR A 547 -13.61 -28.74 -1.03
C THR A 547 -14.55 -27.53 -1.02
N PRO A 548 -15.27 -27.21 -2.13
CA PRO A 548 -16.10 -26.02 -2.19
C PRO A 548 -17.28 -26.14 -1.24
N ALA A 549 -17.14 -25.62 -0.05
CA ALA A 549 -18.26 -25.20 0.77
C ALA A 549 -18.85 -23.97 0.07
N GLY A 550 -20.13 -24.00 -0.27
CA GLY A 550 -20.91 -23.12 -1.13
C GLY A 550 -20.43 -21.69 -1.36
N PRO A 551 -20.87 -21.03 -2.41
CA PRO A 551 -20.30 -19.78 -2.88
C PRO A 551 -20.51 -18.66 -1.86
N ASP A 552 -19.52 -18.45 -1.00
CA ASP A 552 -19.40 -17.21 -0.25
C ASP A 552 -18.99 -16.12 -1.24
N PRO A 553 -19.84 -15.12 -1.51
CA PRO A 553 -19.53 -14.05 -2.45
C PRO A 553 -18.35 -13.16 -1.99
N THR A 554 -17.91 -13.31 -0.73
CA THR A 554 -16.70 -12.63 -0.23
C THR A 554 -15.44 -13.41 -0.57
N ALA A 555 -15.48 -14.72 -0.70
CA ALA A 555 -14.36 -15.55 -1.10
C ALA A 555 -13.91 -15.28 -2.55
N ALA A 556 -14.81 -14.86 -3.43
CA ALA A 556 -14.47 -14.52 -4.82
C ALA A 556 -13.68 -13.19 -4.98
N LEU A 557 -13.63 -12.35 -3.95
CA LEU A 557 -12.81 -11.13 -3.91
C LEU A 557 -11.35 -11.42 -3.52
N TRP A 558 -11.11 -12.60 -2.98
CA TRP A 558 -9.85 -13.02 -2.40
C TRP A 558 -9.38 -14.29 -3.12
N ASP A 559 -9.01 -14.17 -4.40
CA ASP A 559 -8.24 -15.23 -5.05
C ASP A 559 -6.90 -15.32 -4.29
N ASP A 560 -6.54 -16.50 -3.77
CA ASP A 560 -5.29 -16.76 -3.04
C ASP A 560 -4.01 -16.41 -3.84
N ARG A 561 -4.19 -15.97 -5.08
CA ARG A 561 -3.16 -15.48 -6.00
C ARG A 561 -3.21 -13.96 -6.21
N ALA A 562 -4.07 -13.23 -5.51
CA ALA A 562 -4.11 -11.78 -5.65
C ALA A 562 -2.81 -11.19 -5.10
N LEU A 563 -2.09 -10.46 -5.95
CA LEU A 563 -0.95 -9.63 -5.52
C LEU A 563 -1.46 -8.62 -4.48
N PRO A 564 -0.62 -8.27 -3.49
CA PRO A 564 -0.98 -7.26 -2.50
C PRO A 564 -1.38 -5.97 -3.23
N LEU A 565 -2.49 -5.37 -2.78
CA LEU A 565 -3.04 -4.17 -3.41
C LEU A 565 -2.11 -2.97 -3.27
N PHE A 566 -1.30 -2.96 -2.21
CA PHE A 566 -0.39 -1.88 -1.87
C PHE A 566 0.99 -2.44 -1.48
N PRO A 567 2.02 -2.30 -2.31
CA PRO A 567 3.37 -2.68 -1.91
C PRO A 567 3.86 -1.73 -0.81
N LEU A 568 4.21 -2.28 0.36
CA LEU A 568 4.62 -1.50 1.53
C LEU A 568 6.05 -0.98 1.47
N GLN A 569 6.90 -1.55 0.65
CA GLN A 569 8.31 -1.17 0.59
C GLN A 569 8.79 -1.08 -0.86
N PRO A 570 9.62 -0.08 -1.17
CA PRO A 570 10.39 -0.09 -2.42
C PRO A 570 11.33 -1.31 -2.45
N PRO A 571 11.79 -1.76 -3.61
CA PRO A 571 12.81 -2.78 -3.72
C PRO A 571 14.04 -2.36 -2.89
N ARG A 572 14.56 -3.30 -2.08
CA ARG A 572 15.78 -3.05 -1.30
C ARG A 572 17.00 -3.06 -2.21
N THR A 573 17.94 -2.18 -1.94
CA THR A 573 19.24 -2.21 -2.59
C THR A 573 20.04 -3.44 -2.15
N GLY A 574 20.96 -3.92 -2.97
CA GLY A 574 21.83 -5.04 -2.60
C GLY A 574 22.65 -4.75 -1.33
N ARG A 575 23.05 -3.49 -1.14
CA ARG A 575 23.74 -3.01 0.07
C ARG A 575 22.87 -3.12 1.33
N GLU A 576 21.63 -2.66 1.28
CA GLU A 576 20.68 -2.77 2.41
C GLU A 576 20.39 -4.22 2.73
N LEU A 577 20.22 -5.05 1.70
CA LEU A 577 19.98 -6.48 1.86
C LEU A 577 21.15 -7.18 2.57
N LEU A 578 22.38 -6.87 2.19
CA LEU A 578 23.60 -7.42 2.84
C LEU A 578 23.70 -6.94 4.28
N ALA A 579 23.45 -5.64 4.54
CA ALA A 579 23.47 -5.08 5.88
C ALA A 579 22.46 -5.75 6.82
N ASP A 580 21.24 -6.00 6.34
CA ASP A 580 20.20 -6.70 7.09
C ASP A 580 20.61 -8.14 7.45
N HIS A 581 21.17 -8.90 6.50
CA HIS A 581 21.59 -10.28 6.71
C HIS A 581 22.81 -10.38 7.64
N LEU A 582 23.75 -9.45 7.51
CA LEU A 582 24.90 -9.38 8.41
C LEU A 582 24.48 -9.00 9.83
N THR A 583 23.59 -8.03 9.98
CA THR A 583 23.00 -7.67 11.28
C THR A 583 22.27 -8.86 11.90
N ALA A 584 21.50 -9.61 11.13
CA ALA A 584 20.83 -10.81 11.59
C ALA A 584 21.83 -11.87 12.12
N MET A 585 22.92 -12.10 11.39
CA MET A 585 23.98 -13.02 11.81
C MET A 585 24.66 -12.58 13.12
N LEU A 586 24.92 -11.26 13.26
CA LEU A 586 25.47 -10.68 14.50
C LEU A 586 24.53 -10.88 15.69
N CYS A 587 23.24 -10.60 15.50
CA CYS A 587 22.20 -10.81 16.52
C CYS A 587 22.12 -12.28 16.95
N CYS A 588 22.14 -13.23 16.00
CA CYS A 588 22.17 -14.66 16.29
C CYS A 588 23.43 -15.07 17.09
N ALA A 589 24.61 -14.54 16.71
CA ALA A 589 25.84 -14.80 17.45
C ALA A 589 25.80 -14.24 18.88
N ALA A 590 25.25 -13.05 19.07
CA ALA A 590 25.06 -12.44 20.37
C ALA A 590 24.09 -13.25 21.26
N MET A 591 22.98 -13.72 20.71
CA MET A 591 22.02 -14.55 21.43
C MET A 591 22.63 -15.89 21.85
N ASP A 592 23.35 -16.57 20.96
CA ASP A 592 23.87 -17.90 21.21
C ASP A 592 25.17 -17.91 22.05
N THR A 593 25.91 -16.79 22.13
CA THR A 593 27.22 -16.75 22.82
C THR A 593 27.32 -15.78 24.00
N ALA A 594 26.52 -14.72 24.00
CA ALA A 594 26.55 -13.66 25.03
C ALA A 594 25.23 -13.54 25.81
N GLY A 595 24.24 -14.40 25.55
CA GLY A 595 22.97 -14.41 26.26
C GLY A 595 22.08 -13.19 25.98
N ALA A 596 22.29 -12.50 24.87
CA ALA A 596 21.40 -11.47 24.41
C ALA A 596 20.01 -12.06 24.05
N THR A 597 18.99 -11.22 24.03
CA THR A 597 17.61 -11.64 23.72
C THR A 597 17.01 -10.79 22.60
N PRO A 598 16.14 -11.39 21.77
CA PRO A 598 15.43 -10.60 20.76
C PRO A 598 14.41 -9.68 21.45
N GLY A 599 14.27 -8.49 20.93
CA GLY A 599 13.30 -7.49 21.36
C GLY A 599 12.58 -6.84 20.19
N LEU A 600 11.67 -5.96 20.48
CA LEU A 600 10.93 -5.18 19.51
C LEU A 600 11.01 -3.69 19.88
N ASP A 601 11.46 -2.88 18.93
CA ASP A 601 11.26 -1.44 18.94
C ASP A 601 10.11 -1.11 17.96
N TRP A 602 9.15 -0.35 18.44
CA TRP A 602 7.93 -0.08 17.68
C TRP A 602 8.14 0.81 16.44
N LEU A 603 9.22 1.59 16.41
CA LEU A 603 9.57 2.44 15.26
C LEU A 603 10.62 1.82 14.36
N ASP A 604 11.62 1.18 14.97
CA ASP A 604 12.76 0.63 14.23
C ASP A 604 12.61 -0.86 13.93
N GLY A 605 11.63 -1.52 14.56
CA GLY A 605 11.35 -2.95 14.34
C GLY A 605 12.21 -3.87 15.22
N PRO A 606 12.70 -4.99 14.69
CA PRO A 606 13.51 -5.95 15.42
C PRO A 606 14.74 -5.32 16.07
N THR A 607 14.93 -5.52 17.38
CA THR A 607 16.06 -4.99 18.15
C THR A 607 16.69 -6.06 19.02
N LEU A 608 17.98 -5.90 19.36
CA LEU A 608 18.71 -6.78 20.24
C LEU A 608 18.75 -6.18 21.64
N LEU A 609 18.38 -6.97 22.64
CA LEU A 609 18.50 -6.62 24.05
C LEU A 609 19.72 -7.33 24.64
N VAL A 610 20.66 -6.56 25.19
CA VAL A 610 21.87 -7.06 25.84
C VAL A 610 21.70 -7.14 27.36
N SER A 611 22.73 -7.49 28.08
CA SER A 611 22.75 -7.69 29.54
C SER A 611 21.92 -6.64 30.30
N GLY A 612 20.90 -7.11 31.03
CA GLY A 612 19.99 -6.24 31.78
C GLY A 612 18.76 -5.74 31.02
N GLY A 613 18.54 -6.16 29.78
CA GLY A 613 17.38 -5.77 28.96
C GLY A 613 17.55 -4.40 28.28
N GLU A 614 18.77 -3.87 28.26
CA GLU A 614 19.08 -2.65 27.54
C GLU A 614 19.15 -2.90 26.03
N ARG A 615 18.69 -1.94 25.26
CA ARG A 615 18.81 -1.99 23.80
C ARG A 615 20.28 -1.88 23.40
N ALA A 616 20.76 -2.81 22.57
CA ALA A 616 22.09 -2.73 22.00
C ALA A 616 22.27 -1.42 21.22
N ALA A 617 23.50 -0.91 21.25
CA ALA A 617 23.85 0.26 20.43
C ALA A 617 23.54 -0.01 18.94
N ASP A 618 23.28 1.06 18.19
CA ASP A 618 23.03 0.95 16.76
C ASP A 618 24.19 0.25 16.04
N LEU A 619 23.87 -0.88 15.42
CA LEU A 619 24.83 -1.71 14.69
C LEU A 619 25.05 -1.22 13.25
N ALA A 620 24.13 -0.42 12.70
CA ALA A 620 24.17 -0.02 11.30
C ALA A 620 25.46 0.68 10.89
N PRO A 621 26.02 1.66 11.65
CA PRO A 621 27.28 2.28 11.26
C PRO A 621 28.47 1.29 11.25
N LYS A 622 28.50 0.34 12.20
CA LYS A 622 29.58 -0.66 12.29
C LYS A 622 29.51 -1.70 11.18
N VAL A 623 28.29 -2.09 10.81
CA VAL A 623 28.01 -3.00 9.70
C VAL A 623 28.34 -2.32 8.37
N LEU A 624 27.99 -1.05 8.20
CA LEU A 624 28.31 -0.28 6.99
C LEU A 624 29.81 -0.06 6.82
N ALA A 625 30.57 0.24 7.87
CA ALA A 625 32.04 0.33 7.80
C ALA A 625 32.67 -0.97 7.27
N LEU A 626 32.15 -2.12 7.69
CA LEU A 626 32.60 -3.41 7.16
C LEU A 626 32.22 -3.62 5.68
N ILE A 627 31.02 -3.23 5.27
CA ILE A 627 30.52 -3.42 3.89
C ILE A 627 31.18 -2.45 2.91
N GLU A 628 31.35 -1.20 3.31
CA GLU A 628 31.86 -0.11 2.46
C GLU A 628 33.38 -0.06 2.42
N ASP A 629 33.99 -0.05 3.61
CA ASP A 629 35.44 0.14 3.76
C ASP A 629 36.20 -1.16 3.95
N GLY A 630 35.49 -2.28 4.21
CA GLY A 630 36.11 -3.55 4.60
C GLY A 630 36.75 -3.49 5.99
N ASP A 631 36.43 -2.47 6.82
CA ASP A 631 37.00 -2.28 8.15
C ASP A 631 36.21 -3.06 9.21
N PRO A 632 36.77 -4.15 9.78
CA PRO A 632 36.14 -4.92 10.83
C PRO A 632 36.36 -4.33 12.22
N ALA A 633 37.21 -3.32 12.41
CA ALA A 633 37.67 -2.88 13.73
C ALA A 633 36.51 -2.37 14.62
N PRO A 634 35.56 -1.53 14.15
CA PRO A 634 34.45 -1.08 14.96
C PRO A 634 33.53 -2.22 15.41
N LEU A 635 33.37 -3.23 14.53
CA LEU A 635 32.54 -4.37 14.81
C LEU A 635 33.22 -5.35 15.77
N ARG A 636 34.52 -5.63 15.58
CA ARG A 636 35.30 -6.48 16.51
C ARG A 636 35.39 -5.88 17.91
N ALA A 637 35.51 -4.56 18.04
CA ALA A 637 35.49 -3.88 19.32
C ALA A 637 34.15 -4.13 20.05
N TRP A 638 33.05 -3.95 19.35
CA TRP A 638 31.70 -4.22 19.89
C TRP A 638 31.50 -5.68 20.29
N LEU A 639 31.94 -6.63 19.46
CA LEU A 639 31.87 -8.06 19.79
C LEU A 639 32.66 -8.39 21.06
N ALA A 640 33.85 -7.82 21.22
CA ALA A 640 34.70 -8.03 22.41
C ALA A 640 34.07 -7.40 23.67
N GLU A 641 33.49 -6.20 23.57
CA GLU A 641 32.79 -5.52 24.67
C GLU A 641 31.64 -6.37 25.22
N LEU A 642 30.86 -7.00 24.35
CA LEU A 642 29.74 -7.86 24.74
C LEU A 642 30.14 -9.32 25.01
N GLY A 643 31.41 -9.70 24.84
CA GLY A 643 31.87 -11.08 25.00
C GLY A 643 31.33 -12.04 23.97
N ILE A 644 30.93 -11.56 22.81
CA ILE A 644 30.43 -12.37 21.68
C ILE A 644 31.61 -13.11 21.05
N ARG A 645 31.46 -14.41 20.81
CA ARG A 645 32.50 -15.28 20.25
C ARG A 645 32.17 -15.60 18.79
N PRO A 646 32.81 -14.92 17.82
CA PRO A 646 32.48 -15.09 16.39
C PRO A 646 32.84 -16.49 15.84
N GLU A 647 33.77 -17.20 16.47
CA GLU A 647 34.21 -18.54 16.10
C GLU A 647 33.24 -19.66 16.53
N LYS A 648 32.28 -19.36 17.42
CA LYS A 648 31.31 -20.36 17.85
C LYS A 648 30.20 -20.55 16.80
N PRO A 649 29.75 -21.82 16.65
CA PRO A 649 28.61 -22.11 15.77
C PRO A 649 27.35 -21.38 16.23
N VAL A 650 26.62 -20.84 15.26
CA VAL A 650 25.33 -20.19 15.46
C VAL A 650 24.22 -21.18 15.08
N ARG A 651 23.17 -21.25 15.87
CA ARG A 651 21.99 -22.05 15.53
C ARG A 651 21.24 -21.33 14.40
N LEU A 652 20.98 -22.03 13.31
CA LEU A 652 20.16 -21.58 12.21
C LEU A 652 18.77 -22.22 12.28
N ALA A 653 17.80 -21.67 11.53
CA ALA A 653 16.42 -22.19 11.46
C ALA A 653 16.34 -23.48 10.64
#